data_1138f56ccad5a0dd0f46dfe17df229b1
#
_entry.id   1138f56ccad5a0dd0f46dfe17df229b1
#
_cell.length_a   1.000
_cell.length_b   1.000
_cell.length_c   1.000
_cell.angle_alpha   90.00
_cell.angle_beta   90.00
_cell.angle_gamma   90.00
#
_symmetry.space_group_name_H-M   'P 1'
#
loop_
_entity.id
_entity.type
_entity.pdbx_description
1 polymer ?
#
loop_
_entity_poly.entity_id
_entity_poly.type
_entity_poly.pdbx_seq_one_letter_code
_entity_poly.pdbx_strand_id
1 'polypeptide(L)'
;MLNTNVAPSRFVKLFFAAVALFIATTAVLASIRLGGRYPSILQYVKPRPLQSPLYTQPFRPLTNSSMAPSKYKSPPQLPPKFTATRQSLIDDAKRLIERSRSVQDAVVRDVKPESATFANAILPIARDDNKMAIESHILGFYNAVATSKDLRDASSEVEQMLDDFGIESSMREDVFNLVDAVLKKDEQLDPESRRLLEKDHKAFIRNGLSLPAGPKRNRFKEIKQRLSTIGIAFQKNLNEENGGLWFTPEELHGVPEDVLSGLKKGEGENEGKIFLTFKYPDLFPTLKYATNPETRMKLSVANENKCNDNVALFREAVLLRDEAARILGYDNHAQFRIEDKMAKTPKTVNDFLGDLRTKLAPGGKKEIKKLIELKKQDVAANGLTGPLSEDYYLWDHRYYDRLMLEKDYQLDHQVIAEYFPLQPTIEGMLKIFEELFGLVFVSIVGEEERAALADGGKGSDIVWHEDVQVFSVWDDEGEGAGFVGYLYLDLHPREGKYGHAANFNLQPGYIDENGKRRYPATALVCNFSKPTKKKPSLLKHDEVVTLFHELGHGIHDLVSRTTYSRFHGTNTVRDFVEAPSQMLENWCWTPSQLRSLSHHYSYLSADYEKEYLESSGADKKPSEKIPGSLVAKLISTKHVNDALFNLRQLHFGTFDMTVHEPASHEDLEKMDITEKYNSLRHEISQLKGPESLEGDKKGDWHWGNGQATFGHLIGGYDAGYYGYLSSQVYSTDMFYSVFKADPMNGKEGRRYRHTVLERGGSKEEMEILEEFLGRKPQTDAFYRNLAFLSRTGEMCGCRIR
;
A
#
# COMPACT_ATOMS: atom_id res chain seq x y z
N MET A 1 41.47 -11.91 -19.11
CA MET A 1 41.32 -10.50 -18.72
C MET A 1 40.06 -9.97 -19.39
N LEU A 2 38.97 -9.97 -18.70
CA LEU A 2 37.77 -9.23 -19.07
C LEU A 2 37.14 -8.81 -17.77
N ASN A 3 37.38 -7.55 -17.40
CA ASN A 3 36.69 -6.86 -16.34
C ASN A 3 35.28 -6.57 -16.81
N THR A 4 34.27 -7.20 -16.23
CA THR A 4 32.89 -6.79 -16.31
C THR A 4 32.43 -6.33 -14.94
N ASN A 5 32.74 -5.08 -14.61
CA ASN A 5 32.04 -4.38 -13.54
C ASN A 5 30.64 -4.03 -14.05
N VAL A 6 29.66 -4.76 -13.63
CA VAL A 6 28.24 -4.47 -13.86
C VAL A 6 27.68 -3.90 -12.58
N ALA A 7 27.29 -2.68 -12.62
CA ALA A 7 26.74 -1.95 -11.48
C ALA A 7 25.19 -1.89 -11.50
N PRO A 8 24.55 -1.75 -10.40
CA PRO A 8 23.17 -2.07 -10.14
C PRO A 8 22.17 -0.92 -9.90
N SER A 9 20.88 -1.11 -10.13
CA SER A 9 19.77 -0.22 -10.48
C SER A 9 18.91 0.49 -9.44
N ARG A 10 18.24 1.53 -9.86
CA ARG A 10 17.53 2.59 -9.13
C ARG A 10 16.04 2.40 -8.90
N PHE A 11 15.41 1.42 -9.49
CA PHE A 11 13.97 1.33 -9.58
C PHE A 11 13.26 0.93 -8.30
N VAL A 12 13.86 0.10 -7.50
CA VAL A 12 13.40 -0.24 -6.15
C VAL A 12 13.19 1.00 -5.28
N LYS A 13 13.89 2.10 -5.56
CA LYS A 13 13.86 3.30 -4.74
C LYS A 13 12.65 4.20 -4.89
N LEU A 14 12.20 4.40 -6.10
CA LEU A 14 10.98 5.18 -6.35
C LEU A 14 9.75 4.39 -5.94
N PHE A 15 9.81 3.09 -6.14
CA PHE A 15 8.78 2.16 -5.75
C PHE A 15 8.53 2.17 -4.24
N PHE A 16 9.54 2.06 -3.41
CA PHE A 16 9.35 2.05 -1.97
C PHE A 16 9.10 3.45 -1.37
N ALA A 17 9.47 4.50 -2.03
CA ALA A 17 8.97 5.82 -1.65
C ALA A 17 7.46 5.96 -1.94
N ALA A 18 6.97 5.34 -3.00
CA ALA A 18 5.54 5.23 -3.30
C ALA A 18 4.87 4.19 -2.39
N VAL A 19 5.46 3.02 -2.19
CA VAL A 19 4.95 1.94 -1.33
C VAL A 19 5.03 2.32 0.14
N ALA A 20 6.06 3.04 0.58
CA ALA A 20 6.18 3.48 1.98
C ALA A 20 5.11 4.50 2.41
N LEU A 21 4.50 5.19 1.47
CA LEU A 21 3.33 6.03 1.74
C LEU A 21 2.00 5.30 1.56
N PHE A 22 2.05 4.13 1.05
CA PHE A 22 1.04 3.40 0.38
C PHE A 22 0.16 2.49 1.25
N ILE A 23 0.65 2.01 2.35
CA ILE A 23 0.03 0.91 3.09
C ILE A 23 -0.77 1.38 4.30
N ALA A 24 -0.80 2.68 4.54
CA ALA A 24 -1.57 3.26 5.63
C ALA A 24 -3.07 2.97 5.58
N THR A 25 -3.61 2.58 4.44
CA THR A 25 -5.06 2.54 4.23
C THR A 25 -5.72 1.18 4.35
N THR A 26 -5.02 0.09 4.16
CA THR A 26 -5.64 -1.23 4.39
C THR A 26 -5.84 -1.56 5.87
N ALA A 27 -5.16 -0.84 6.76
CA ALA A 27 -5.31 -1.01 8.20
C ALA A 27 -6.37 -0.10 8.84
N VAL A 28 -6.73 0.98 8.16
CA VAL A 28 -7.70 1.98 8.67
C VAL A 28 -9.13 1.45 8.65
N LEU A 29 -9.44 0.47 7.80
CA LEU A 29 -10.75 -0.18 7.79
C LEU A 29 -11.02 -1.09 9.00
N ALA A 30 -10.05 -1.28 9.88
CA ALA A 30 -10.19 -2.18 11.02
C ALA A 30 -10.36 -1.51 12.37
N SER A 31 -10.29 -0.20 12.50
CA SER A 31 -10.55 0.51 13.77
C SER A 31 -10.48 2.02 13.62
N ILE A 32 -11.48 2.75 14.13
CA ILE A 32 -11.42 3.83 15.11
C ILE A 32 -12.08 5.21 14.88
N ARG A 33 -12.55 5.84 15.89
CA ARG A 33 -13.52 6.88 16.24
C ARG A 33 -13.04 8.16 16.89
N LEU A 34 -13.79 9.13 17.05
CA LEU A 34 -14.91 9.99 17.49
C LEU A 34 -14.66 11.45 17.17
N GLY A 35 -15.47 12.28 17.15
CA GLY A 35 -16.69 12.94 17.32
C GLY A 35 -16.58 14.28 18.03
N GLY A 36 -17.11 15.38 17.48
CA GLY A 36 -17.26 16.64 18.17
C GLY A 36 -17.81 17.76 17.29
N ARG A 37 -19.00 18.21 17.61
CA ARG A 37 -19.77 19.30 16.95
C ARG A 37 -19.17 20.68 17.27
N TYR A 38 -19.25 21.63 16.34
CA TYR A 38 -19.84 22.98 16.48
C TYR A 38 -19.98 23.70 15.12
N PRO A 39 -20.71 24.84 14.99
CA PRO A 39 -21.77 24.94 14.01
C PRO A 39 -21.52 25.87 12.81
N SER A 40 -22.40 25.71 11.83
CA SER A 40 -22.54 26.42 10.57
C SER A 40 -22.66 27.94 10.67
N ILE A 41 -22.07 28.66 9.71
CA ILE A 41 -22.63 29.91 9.15
C ILE A 41 -22.66 29.78 7.63
N LEU A 42 -23.87 30.00 7.11
CA LEU A 42 -24.29 30.00 5.71
C LEU A 42 -23.94 31.35 5.02
N GLN A 43 -23.59 31.41 3.73
CA GLN A 43 -24.58 31.75 2.69
C GLN A 43 -23.92 32.08 1.33
N TYR A 44 -24.48 31.45 0.30
CA TYR A 44 -24.63 31.91 -1.09
C TYR A 44 -23.42 32.38 -1.93
N VAL A 45 -22.97 31.54 -2.83
CA VAL A 45 -22.92 31.85 -4.27
C VAL A 45 -23.06 30.52 -5.05
N LYS A 46 -24.06 30.43 -5.93
CA LYS A 46 -24.20 29.32 -6.88
C LYS A 46 -23.18 29.51 -8.01
N PRO A 47 -22.28 28.58 -8.30
CA PRO A 47 -21.58 28.56 -9.57
C PRO A 47 -22.49 27.97 -10.65
N ARG A 48 -22.59 28.65 -11.79
CA ARG A 48 -23.14 28.10 -13.03
C ARG A 48 -22.25 26.93 -13.50
N PRO A 49 -22.81 25.85 -14.03
CA PRO A 49 -22.01 24.81 -14.63
C PRO A 49 -21.37 25.34 -15.92
N LEU A 50 -20.04 25.43 -15.93
CA LEU A 50 -19.27 25.52 -17.15
C LEU A 50 -19.36 24.16 -17.85
N GLN A 51 -20.09 24.10 -18.93
CA GLN A 51 -20.06 22.98 -19.85
C GLN A 51 -18.68 22.93 -20.52
N SER A 52 -17.82 22.04 -20.03
CA SER A 52 -16.65 21.62 -20.77
C SER A 52 -17.12 20.73 -21.93
N PRO A 53 -16.61 20.91 -23.15
CA PRO A 53 -16.97 20.02 -24.24
C PRO A 53 -16.45 18.62 -23.92
N LEU A 54 -17.36 17.70 -23.70
CA LEU A 54 -17.14 16.27 -23.59
C LEU A 54 -16.44 15.77 -24.87
N TYR A 55 -15.16 15.45 -24.75
CA TYR A 55 -14.49 14.56 -25.67
C TYR A 55 -14.66 13.12 -25.16
N THR A 56 -15.87 12.62 -25.26
CA THR A 56 -16.12 11.19 -25.27
C THR A 56 -15.78 10.68 -26.65
N GLN A 57 -14.52 10.34 -26.90
CA GLN A 57 -14.30 9.27 -27.86
C GLN A 57 -14.74 7.99 -27.16
N PRO A 58 -15.68 7.22 -27.74
CA PRO A 58 -15.98 5.90 -27.18
C PRO A 58 -14.68 5.09 -27.24
N PHE A 59 -14.25 4.58 -26.11
CA PHE A 59 -13.24 3.55 -25.99
C PHE A 59 -13.62 2.47 -27.03
N ARG A 60 -12.87 2.34 -28.11
CA ARG A 60 -12.99 1.14 -28.95
C ARG A 60 -12.40 0.02 -28.12
N PRO A 61 -13.19 -0.97 -27.69
CA PRO A 61 -12.62 -2.18 -27.16
C PRO A 61 -11.68 -2.72 -28.22
N LEU A 62 -10.48 -3.14 -27.81
CA LEU A 62 -9.58 -3.85 -28.70
C LEU A 62 -10.38 -5.05 -29.23
N THR A 63 -10.80 -4.93 -30.49
CA THR A 63 -11.54 -5.98 -31.21
C THR A 63 -10.59 -7.14 -31.35
N ASN A 64 -11.00 -8.27 -30.79
CA ASN A 64 -10.39 -9.59 -30.79
C ASN A 64 -9.61 -9.99 -29.52
N SER A 65 -10.16 -9.75 -28.32
CA SER A 65 -10.08 -10.84 -27.37
C SER A 65 -11.01 -11.93 -27.90
N SER A 66 -10.50 -13.10 -28.13
CA SER A 66 -11.30 -14.30 -28.41
C SER A 66 -12.48 -14.28 -27.44
N MET A 67 -13.73 -14.29 -27.96
CA MET A 67 -14.93 -14.26 -27.11
C MET A 67 -14.76 -15.30 -26.01
N ALA A 68 -14.71 -14.86 -24.74
CA ALA A 68 -14.66 -15.80 -23.63
C ALA A 68 -15.77 -16.84 -23.82
N PRO A 69 -15.49 -18.12 -23.65
CA PRO A 69 -16.50 -19.15 -23.82
C PRO A 69 -17.77 -18.77 -23.05
N SER A 70 -18.95 -19.05 -23.62
CA SER A 70 -20.25 -18.64 -23.04
C SER A 70 -20.45 -19.03 -21.57
N LYS A 71 -19.71 -20.03 -21.10
CA LYS A 71 -19.71 -20.48 -19.71
C LYS A 71 -19.20 -19.47 -18.67
N TYR A 72 -18.43 -18.46 -19.08
CA TYR A 72 -17.89 -17.43 -18.19
C TYR A 72 -18.75 -16.15 -18.15
N LYS A 73 -19.96 -16.15 -18.65
CA LYS A 73 -20.80 -14.94 -18.83
C LYS A 73 -21.81 -14.69 -17.70
N SER A 74 -22.10 -15.67 -16.87
CA SER A 74 -23.17 -15.59 -15.86
C SER A 74 -22.64 -15.88 -14.46
N PRO A 75 -22.06 -14.87 -13.80
CA PRO A 75 -21.61 -15.04 -12.42
C PRO A 75 -22.74 -15.51 -11.49
N PRO A 76 -22.47 -16.45 -10.57
CA PRO A 76 -23.48 -16.98 -9.64
C PRO A 76 -23.83 -15.99 -8.51
N GLN A 77 -23.10 -14.91 -8.39
CA GLN A 77 -23.30 -13.81 -7.43
C GLN A 77 -23.21 -12.50 -8.17
N LEU A 78 -24.10 -11.57 -7.88
CA LEU A 78 -24.05 -10.22 -8.43
C LEU A 78 -22.93 -9.40 -7.76
N PRO A 79 -22.35 -8.44 -8.48
CA PRO A 79 -21.35 -7.53 -7.92
C PRO A 79 -21.97 -6.57 -6.88
N PRO A 80 -21.15 -5.95 -6.01
CA PRO A 80 -21.61 -4.90 -5.12
C PRO A 80 -22.15 -3.68 -5.87
N LYS A 81 -23.11 -2.97 -5.26
CA LYS A 81 -23.69 -1.73 -5.79
C LYS A 81 -23.11 -0.50 -5.08
N PHE A 82 -22.93 0.57 -5.85
CA PHE A 82 -22.37 1.84 -5.38
C PHE A 82 -23.36 3.00 -5.57
N THR A 83 -24.55 2.84 -5.01
CA THR A 83 -25.66 3.79 -5.14
C THR A 83 -25.94 4.56 -3.86
N ALA A 84 -25.03 4.53 -2.91
CA ALA A 84 -25.25 5.11 -1.60
C ALA A 84 -25.43 6.64 -1.64
N THR A 85 -26.30 7.12 -0.79
CA THR A 85 -26.45 8.52 -0.41
C THR A 85 -25.90 8.72 1.00
N ARG A 86 -25.65 9.96 1.42
CA ARG A 86 -25.29 10.27 2.82
C ARG A 86 -26.21 9.56 3.81
N GLN A 87 -27.53 9.68 3.60
CA GLN A 87 -28.52 9.13 4.53
C GLN A 87 -28.48 7.59 4.54
N SER A 88 -28.42 6.95 3.36
CA SER A 88 -28.39 5.48 3.31
C SER A 88 -27.12 4.89 3.92
N LEU A 89 -25.95 5.55 3.79
CA LEU A 89 -24.71 5.12 4.46
C LEU A 89 -24.90 5.05 5.98
N ILE A 90 -25.47 6.12 6.57
CA ILE A 90 -25.70 6.20 8.01
C ILE A 90 -26.75 5.19 8.48
N ASP A 91 -27.84 5.05 7.72
CA ASP A 91 -28.93 4.13 8.07
C ASP A 91 -28.51 2.65 7.95
N ASP A 92 -27.72 2.32 6.93
CA ASP A 92 -27.15 0.99 6.77
C ASP A 92 -26.17 0.65 7.90
N ALA A 93 -25.32 1.58 8.31
CA ALA A 93 -24.43 1.38 9.45
C ALA A 93 -25.22 1.10 10.75
N LYS A 94 -26.28 1.89 11.01
CA LYS A 94 -27.16 1.66 12.17
C LYS A 94 -27.82 0.29 12.12
N ARG A 95 -28.33 -0.09 10.96
CA ARG A 95 -28.97 -1.40 10.74
C ARG A 95 -27.99 -2.55 10.98
N LEU A 96 -26.76 -2.43 10.50
CA LEU A 96 -25.70 -3.43 10.68
C LEU A 96 -25.34 -3.58 12.17
N ILE A 97 -25.13 -2.45 12.85
CA ILE A 97 -24.80 -2.42 14.28
C ILE A 97 -25.93 -3.05 15.12
N GLU A 98 -27.18 -2.68 14.86
CA GLU A 98 -28.33 -3.21 15.61
C GLU A 98 -28.53 -4.71 15.37
N ARG A 99 -28.38 -5.17 14.14
CA ARG A 99 -28.41 -6.60 13.80
C ARG A 99 -27.35 -7.37 14.58
N SER A 100 -26.10 -6.90 14.53
CA SER A 100 -24.99 -7.59 15.19
C SER A 100 -25.14 -7.59 16.72
N ARG A 101 -25.59 -6.45 17.31
CA ARG A 101 -25.91 -6.37 18.73
C ARG A 101 -27.00 -7.39 19.10
N SER A 102 -28.06 -7.45 18.32
CA SER A 102 -29.18 -8.38 18.54
C SER A 102 -28.76 -9.85 18.48
N VAL A 103 -27.83 -10.20 17.58
CA VAL A 103 -27.27 -11.57 17.51
C VAL A 103 -26.48 -11.90 18.77
N GLN A 104 -25.58 -11.02 19.20
CA GLN A 104 -24.81 -11.22 20.42
C GLN A 104 -25.70 -11.32 21.66
N ASP A 105 -26.71 -10.46 21.76
CA ASP A 105 -27.68 -10.45 22.88
C ASP A 105 -28.53 -11.74 22.91
N ALA A 106 -28.90 -12.25 21.74
CA ALA A 106 -29.62 -13.52 21.64
C ALA A 106 -28.77 -14.69 22.13
N VAL A 107 -27.50 -14.74 21.68
CA VAL A 107 -26.55 -15.79 22.09
C VAL A 107 -26.37 -15.76 23.63
N VAL A 108 -26.11 -14.61 24.21
CA VAL A 108 -25.91 -14.47 25.67
C VAL A 108 -27.19 -14.80 26.47
N ARG A 109 -28.36 -14.43 25.95
CA ARG A 109 -29.64 -14.73 26.59
C ARG A 109 -29.93 -16.24 26.58
N ASP A 110 -29.67 -16.90 25.44
CA ASP A 110 -30.16 -18.27 25.18
C ASP A 110 -29.11 -19.33 25.55
N VAL A 111 -27.84 -18.98 25.63
CA VAL A 111 -26.74 -19.92 25.93
C VAL A 111 -26.12 -19.61 27.30
N LYS A 112 -25.90 -20.63 28.11
CA LYS A 112 -25.19 -20.53 29.38
C LYS A 112 -23.79 -21.14 29.24
N PRO A 113 -22.76 -20.67 29.98
CA PRO A 113 -21.38 -21.18 29.89
C PRO A 113 -21.30 -22.72 29.98
N GLU A 114 -22.14 -23.34 30.83
CA GLU A 114 -22.13 -24.77 31.00
C GLU A 114 -22.63 -25.55 29.77
N SER A 115 -23.53 -24.95 28.99
CA SER A 115 -24.11 -25.52 27.76
C SER A 115 -23.51 -24.94 26.49
N ALA A 116 -22.60 -23.98 26.60
CA ALA A 116 -21.96 -23.32 25.44
C ALA A 116 -21.15 -24.34 24.63
N THR A 117 -21.31 -24.27 23.33
CA THR A 117 -20.56 -25.03 22.33
C THR A 117 -20.12 -24.09 21.21
N PHE A 118 -19.18 -24.51 20.39
CA PHE A 118 -18.82 -23.72 19.21
C PHE A 118 -20.06 -23.44 18.33
N ALA A 119 -20.92 -24.43 18.15
CA ALA A 119 -22.08 -24.34 17.27
C ALA A 119 -23.16 -23.35 17.78
N ASN A 120 -23.37 -23.25 19.11
CA ASN A 120 -24.46 -22.42 19.65
C ASN A 120 -23.99 -21.05 20.19
N ALA A 121 -22.69 -20.88 20.50
CA ALA A 121 -22.16 -19.63 21.07
C ALA A 121 -21.25 -18.87 20.09
N ILE A 122 -20.37 -19.56 19.36
CA ILE A 122 -19.37 -18.92 18.50
C ILE A 122 -19.87 -18.77 17.07
N LEU A 123 -20.36 -19.85 16.48
CA LEU A 123 -20.75 -19.88 15.07
C LEU A 123 -21.86 -18.88 14.69
N PRO A 124 -22.88 -18.58 15.54
CA PRO A 124 -23.85 -17.54 15.22
C PRO A 124 -23.23 -16.13 15.10
N ILE A 125 -22.29 -15.79 15.99
CA ILE A 125 -21.55 -14.52 15.97
C ILE A 125 -20.66 -14.47 14.73
N ALA A 126 -19.87 -15.50 14.48
CA ALA A 126 -18.99 -15.59 13.30
C ALA A 126 -19.75 -15.47 11.97
N ARG A 127 -20.96 -16.02 11.89
CA ARG A 127 -21.85 -15.88 10.71
C ARG A 127 -22.38 -14.47 10.54
N ASP A 128 -22.63 -13.76 11.63
CA ASP A 128 -23.02 -12.35 11.56
C ASP A 128 -21.82 -11.47 11.17
N ASP A 129 -20.64 -11.72 11.72
CA ASP A 129 -19.40 -11.05 11.32
C ASP A 129 -19.12 -11.21 9.82
N ASN A 130 -19.33 -12.41 9.28
CA ASN A 130 -19.22 -12.64 7.84
C ASN A 130 -20.18 -11.76 7.02
N LYS A 131 -21.44 -11.65 7.47
CA LYS A 131 -22.46 -10.81 6.81
C LYS A 131 -22.19 -9.33 6.99
N MET A 132 -21.67 -8.95 8.16
CA MET A 132 -21.28 -7.56 8.43
C MET A 132 -20.16 -7.09 7.51
N ALA A 133 -19.13 -7.92 7.32
CA ALA A 133 -17.99 -7.57 6.51
C ALA A 133 -18.33 -7.29 5.03
N ILE A 134 -19.29 -8.01 4.43
CA ILE A 134 -19.72 -7.75 3.05
C ILE A 134 -20.24 -6.33 2.85
N GLU A 135 -20.98 -5.81 3.82
CA GLU A 135 -21.63 -4.51 3.69
C GLU A 135 -20.74 -3.40 4.25
N SER A 136 -20.12 -3.59 5.41
CA SER A 136 -19.33 -2.55 6.09
C SER A 136 -18.12 -2.09 5.31
N HIS A 137 -17.43 -2.99 4.60
CA HIS A 137 -16.29 -2.62 3.77
C HIS A 137 -16.68 -1.62 2.66
N ILE A 138 -17.83 -1.83 2.03
CA ILE A 138 -18.34 -0.91 1.00
C ILE A 138 -18.71 0.44 1.59
N LEU A 139 -19.35 0.45 2.77
CA LEU A 139 -19.71 1.71 3.44
C LEU A 139 -18.47 2.55 3.78
N GLY A 140 -17.38 1.93 4.23
CA GLY A 140 -16.11 2.59 4.48
C GLY A 140 -15.36 3.01 3.21
N PHE A 141 -15.53 2.28 2.11
CA PHE A 141 -14.78 2.52 0.87
C PHE A 141 -15.07 3.87 0.20
N TYR A 142 -16.27 4.44 0.41
CA TYR A 142 -16.62 5.74 -0.18
C TYR A 142 -15.71 6.87 0.29
N ASN A 143 -15.10 6.80 1.47
CA ASN A 143 -14.16 7.81 1.93
C ASN A 143 -12.90 7.91 1.05
N ALA A 144 -12.53 6.81 0.40
CA ALA A 144 -11.34 6.71 -0.44
C ALA A 144 -11.61 7.08 -1.93
N VAL A 145 -12.85 6.97 -2.39
CA VAL A 145 -13.12 7.01 -3.85
C VAL A 145 -14.24 7.94 -4.27
N ALA A 146 -15.14 8.36 -3.36
CA ALA A 146 -16.26 9.20 -3.74
C ALA A 146 -15.81 10.61 -4.16
N THR A 147 -16.33 11.10 -5.27
CA THR A 147 -16.09 12.48 -5.74
C THR A 147 -16.82 13.50 -4.86
N SER A 148 -17.98 13.14 -4.32
CA SER A 148 -18.74 13.98 -3.40
C SER A 148 -18.10 14.02 -2.02
N LYS A 149 -17.73 15.21 -1.55
CA LYS A 149 -17.21 15.41 -0.19
C LYS A 149 -18.24 14.97 0.88
N ASP A 150 -19.52 15.20 0.62
CA ASP A 150 -20.59 14.80 1.54
C ASP A 150 -20.66 13.27 1.71
N LEU A 151 -20.45 12.51 0.65
CA LEU A 151 -20.33 11.04 0.75
C LEU A 151 -19.05 10.61 1.49
N ARG A 152 -17.93 11.27 1.25
CA ARG A 152 -16.67 10.96 1.97
C ARG A 152 -16.81 11.24 3.47
N ASP A 153 -17.39 12.37 3.81
CA ASP A 153 -17.63 12.74 5.22
C ASP A 153 -18.63 11.76 5.89
N ALA A 154 -19.68 11.35 5.19
CA ALA A 154 -20.63 10.36 5.69
C ALA A 154 -19.98 8.98 5.87
N SER A 155 -19.13 8.57 4.92
CA SER A 155 -18.39 7.31 5.02
C SER A 155 -17.45 7.30 6.23
N SER A 156 -16.79 8.42 6.52
CA SER A 156 -15.95 8.57 7.72
C SER A 156 -16.79 8.57 9.02
N GLU A 157 -18.00 9.15 8.99
CA GLU A 157 -18.95 9.07 10.12
C GLU A 157 -19.41 7.63 10.36
N VAL A 158 -19.68 6.89 9.30
CA VAL A 158 -20.05 5.46 9.34
C VAL A 158 -18.92 4.60 9.88
N GLU A 159 -17.72 4.79 9.38
CA GLU A 159 -16.51 4.10 9.85
C GLU A 159 -16.38 4.29 11.37
N GLN A 160 -16.63 5.51 11.82
CA GLN A 160 -16.68 5.87 13.20
C GLN A 160 -17.73 5.07 14.01
N MET A 161 -18.95 4.96 13.51
CA MET A 161 -20.02 4.24 14.19
C MET A 161 -19.73 2.74 14.30
N LEU A 162 -19.21 2.15 13.23
CA LEU A 162 -18.86 0.73 13.15
C LEU A 162 -17.78 0.36 14.15
N ASP A 163 -16.83 1.23 14.32
CA ASP A 163 -15.74 1.01 15.24
C ASP A 163 -16.16 1.13 16.72
N ASP A 164 -17.03 2.11 17.13
CA ASP A 164 -17.54 2.17 18.52
C ASP A 164 -18.25 0.88 18.85
N PHE A 165 -19.00 0.40 17.89
CA PHE A 165 -19.61 -0.90 18.05
C PHE A 165 -18.53 -2.01 18.16
N GLY A 166 -17.48 -1.97 17.35
CA GLY A 166 -16.37 -2.91 17.44
C GLY A 166 -15.66 -2.88 18.79
N ILE A 167 -15.43 -1.69 19.35
CA ILE A 167 -14.86 -1.54 20.70
C ILE A 167 -15.84 -2.05 21.76
N GLU A 168 -17.12 -1.66 21.67
CA GLU A 168 -18.19 -2.14 22.57
C GLU A 168 -18.24 -3.67 22.56
N SER A 169 -18.35 -4.27 21.37
CA SER A 169 -18.45 -5.71 21.17
C SER A 169 -17.23 -6.46 21.69
N SER A 170 -16.02 -5.97 21.40
CA SER A 170 -14.77 -6.59 21.84
C SER A 170 -14.52 -6.54 23.36
N MET A 171 -15.34 -5.78 24.10
CA MET A 171 -15.27 -5.65 25.56
C MET A 171 -16.51 -6.24 26.27
N ARG A 172 -17.33 -7.01 25.57
CA ARG A 172 -18.48 -7.72 26.14
C ARG A 172 -18.02 -8.91 26.98
N GLU A 173 -18.03 -8.75 28.30
CA GLU A 173 -17.63 -9.82 29.25
C GLU A 173 -18.58 -11.02 29.23
N ASP A 174 -19.86 -10.80 28.97
CA ASP A 174 -20.87 -11.84 28.84
C ASP A 174 -20.62 -12.74 27.63
N VAL A 175 -20.22 -12.17 26.49
CA VAL A 175 -19.81 -12.93 25.28
C VAL A 175 -18.48 -13.64 25.54
N PHE A 176 -17.50 -12.96 26.14
CA PHE A 176 -16.21 -13.55 26.49
C PHE A 176 -16.35 -14.78 27.37
N ASN A 177 -17.25 -14.76 28.37
CA ASN A 177 -17.49 -15.90 29.24
C ASN A 177 -17.97 -17.14 28.47
N LEU A 178 -18.72 -16.96 27.39
CA LEU A 178 -19.12 -18.08 26.50
C LEU A 178 -17.93 -18.57 25.66
N VAL A 179 -17.13 -17.66 25.09
CA VAL A 179 -15.93 -18.01 24.30
C VAL A 179 -14.93 -18.77 25.16
N ASP A 180 -14.67 -18.30 26.39
CA ASP A 180 -13.77 -18.96 27.35
C ASP A 180 -14.29 -20.34 27.77
N ALA A 181 -15.60 -20.47 27.99
CA ALA A 181 -16.22 -21.75 28.32
C ALA A 181 -16.11 -22.76 27.17
N VAL A 182 -16.30 -22.34 25.92
CA VAL A 182 -16.16 -23.21 24.75
C VAL A 182 -14.69 -23.61 24.57
N LEU A 183 -13.74 -22.69 24.72
CA LEU A 183 -12.31 -22.99 24.59
C LEU A 183 -11.87 -24.04 25.62
N LYS A 184 -12.34 -23.93 26.87
CA LYS A 184 -12.02 -24.86 27.97
C LYS A 184 -12.61 -26.27 27.80
N LYS A 185 -13.65 -26.42 26.99
CA LYS A 185 -14.26 -27.73 26.69
C LYS A 185 -13.49 -28.55 25.68
N ASP A 186 -12.57 -27.91 24.95
CA ASP A 186 -11.68 -28.54 23.97
C ASP A 186 -12.43 -29.43 22.93
N GLU A 187 -13.51 -28.87 22.39
CA GLU A 187 -14.33 -29.55 21.37
C GLU A 187 -13.48 -29.91 20.14
N GLN A 188 -13.77 -31.02 19.52
CA GLN A 188 -13.15 -31.41 18.25
C GLN A 188 -13.71 -30.56 17.13
N LEU A 189 -12.93 -29.59 16.71
CA LEU A 189 -13.24 -28.64 15.65
C LEU A 189 -12.31 -28.86 14.44
N ASP A 190 -12.77 -28.46 13.25
CA ASP A 190 -11.86 -28.32 12.13
C ASP A 190 -10.79 -27.24 12.41
N PRO A 191 -9.65 -27.28 11.73
CA PRO A 191 -8.52 -26.38 12.03
C PRO A 191 -8.86 -24.90 11.96
N GLU A 192 -9.70 -24.47 11.00
CA GLU A 192 -10.06 -23.06 10.83
C GLU A 192 -11.03 -22.59 11.94
N SER A 193 -12.02 -23.40 12.30
CA SER A 193 -12.92 -23.14 13.42
C SER A 193 -12.17 -23.10 14.77
N ARG A 194 -11.20 -23.98 14.96
CA ARG A 194 -10.33 -23.97 16.14
C ARG A 194 -9.53 -22.67 16.21
N ARG A 195 -8.89 -22.28 15.10
CA ARG A 195 -8.14 -21.03 15.00
C ARG A 195 -9.02 -19.82 15.25
N LEU A 196 -10.27 -19.81 14.75
CA LEU A 196 -11.23 -18.75 15.02
C LEU A 196 -11.46 -18.58 16.52
N LEU A 197 -11.81 -19.67 17.21
CA LEU A 197 -12.07 -19.68 18.64
C LEU A 197 -10.86 -19.16 19.45
N GLU A 198 -9.65 -19.61 19.12
CA GLU A 198 -8.42 -19.19 19.78
C GLU A 198 -8.11 -17.71 19.53
N LYS A 199 -8.29 -17.24 18.29
CA LYS A 199 -8.09 -15.82 17.94
C LYS A 199 -9.14 -14.92 18.58
N ASP A 200 -10.39 -15.36 18.70
CA ASP A 200 -11.46 -14.60 19.37
C ASP A 200 -11.19 -14.51 20.86
N HIS A 201 -10.87 -15.61 21.51
CA HIS A 201 -10.52 -15.64 22.94
C HIS A 201 -9.33 -14.68 23.21
N LYS A 202 -8.27 -14.78 22.43
CA LYS A 202 -7.11 -13.90 22.54
C LYS A 202 -7.47 -12.43 22.29
N ALA A 203 -8.33 -12.16 21.32
CA ALA A 203 -8.78 -10.81 21.00
C ALA A 203 -9.53 -10.17 22.18
N PHE A 204 -10.43 -10.88 22.85
CA PHE A 204 -11.12 -10.40 24.05
C PHE A 204 -10.15 -10.04 25.18
N ILE A 205 -9.17 -10.92 25.46
CA ILE A 205 -8.12 -10.68 26.45
C ILE A 205 -7.36 -9.40 26.11
N ARG A 206 -6.89 -9.27 24.87
CA ARG A 206 -6.11 -8.11 24.39
C ARG A 206 -6.92 -6.82 24.29
N ASN A 207 -8.26 -6.93 24.28
CA ASN A 207 -9.17 -5.78 24.36
C ASN A 207 -9.56 -5.42 25.80
N GLY A 208 -8.84 -5.91 26.80
CA GLY A 208 -8.94 -5.47 28.18
C GLY A 208 -9.76 -6.36 29.09
N LEU A 209 -10.27 -7.52 28.60
CA LEU A 209 -11.03 -8.43 29.46
C LEU A 209 -10.14 -9.31 30.36
N SER A 210 -8.82 -9.27 30.23
CA SER A 210 -7.88 -9.76 31.24
C SER A 210 -7.87 -8.87 32.51
N LEU A 211 -8.32 -7.64 32.40
CA LEU A 211 -8.37 -6.69 33.51
C LEU A 211 -9.67 -6.88 34.31
N PRO A 212 -9.66 -6.81 35.65
CA PRO A 212 -10.88 -6.76 36.43
C PRO A 212 -11.70 -5.52 36.07
N ALA A 213 -13.02 -5.65 36.18
CA ALA A 213 -13.91 -4.49 36.01
C ALA A 213 -13.50 -3.36 36.99
N GLY A 214 -13.44 -2.12 36.49
CA GLY A 214 -13.04 -0.99 37.29
C GLY A 214 -12.19 0.06 36.55
N PRO A 215 -11.52 0.96 37.26
CA PRO A 215 -10.89 2.14 36.67
C PRO A 215 -9.86 1.83 35.57
N LYS A 216 -9.05 0.79 35.72
CA LYS A 216 -8.05 0.41 34.71
C LYS A 216 -8.69 -0.04 33.41
N ARG A 217 -9.74 -0.89 33.46
CA ARG A 217 -10.49 -1.33 32.25
C ARG A 217 -11.19 -0.16 31.59
N ASN A 218 -11.77 0.75 32.37
CA ASN A 218 -12.41 1.95 31.86
C ASN A 218 -11.40 2.87 31.15
N ARG A 219 -10.24 3.11 31.80
CA ARG A 219 -9.17 3.89 31.20
C ARG A 219 -8.65 3.28 29.90
N PHE A 220 -8.49 1.97 29.87
CA PHE A 220 -8.10 1.25 28.63
C PHE A 220 -9.14 1.46 27.51
N LYS A 221 -10.44 1.42 27.84
CA LYS A 221 -11.51 1.70 26.87
C LYS A 221 -11.44 3.14 26.34
N GLU A 222 -11.29 4.11 27.23
CA GLU A 222 -11.11 5.53 26.85
C GLU A 222 -9.91 5.72 25.92
N ILE A 223 -8.78 5.08 26.22
CA ILE A 223 -7.60 5.13 25.37
C ILE A 223 -7.90 4.56 23.98
N LYS A 224 -8.56 3.41 23.91
CA LYS A 224 -8.96 2.83 22.62
C LYS A 224 -9.86 3.76 21.81
N GLN A 225 -10.84 4.36 22.44
CA GLN A 225 -11.72 5.34 21.81
C GLN A 225 -10.93 6.57 21.34
N ARG A 226 -10.01 7.07 22.15
CA ARG A 226 -9.17 8.24 21.78
C ARG A 226 -8.19 7.93 20.66
N LEU A 227 -7.50 6.81 20.73
CA LEU A 227 -6.63 6.35 19.63
C LEU A 227 -7.36 6.26 18.31
N SER A 228 -8.60 5.92 18.43
CA SER A 228 -9.59 5.88 17.39
C SER A 228 -9.78 7.26 16.74
N THR A 229 -10.15 8.22 17.50
CA THR A 229 -10.31 9.60 17.05
C THR A 229 -9.06 10.14 16.37
N ILE A 230 -7.91 9.85 16.99
CA ILE A 230 -6.62 10.29 16.46
C ILE A 230 -6.36 9.70 15.07
N GLY A 231 -6.64 8.42 14.88
CA GLY A 231 -6.42 7.74 13.60
C GLY A 231 -7.20 8.39 12.46
N ILE A 232 -8.50 8.62 12.65
CA ILE A 232 -9.38 9.27 11.67
C ILE A 232 -8.91 10.69 11.36
N ALA A 233 -8.64 11.49 12.40
CA ALA A 233 -8.21 12.87 12.23
C ALA A 233 -6.87 12.94 11.48
N PHE A 234 -5.91 12.10 11.86
CA PHE A 234 -4.60 12.02 11.22
C PHE A 234 -4.70 11.67 9.74
N GLN A 235 -5.47 10.64 9.42
CA GLN A 235 -5.64 10.20 8.03
C GLN A 235 -6.43 11.22 7.21
N LYS A 236 -7.45 11.85 7.80
CA LYS A 236 -8.19 12.92 7.15
C LYS A 236 -7.28 14.10 6.77
N ASN A 237 -6.41 14.53 7.68
CA ASN A 237 -5.44 15.60 7.40
C ASN A 237 -4.51 15.23 6.23
N LEU A 238 -4.07 13.96 6.13
CA LEU A 238 -3.26 13.50 5.00
C LEU A 238 -4.03 13.50 3.67
N ASN A 239 -5.28 13.06 3.67
CA ASN A 239 -6.10 12.96 2.46
C ASN A 239 -6.52 14.33 1.93
N GLU A 240 -6.80 15.27 2.83
CA GLU A 240 -7.23 16.63 2.51
C GLU A 240 -6.05 17.60 2.27
N GLU A 241 -4.80 17.14 2.41
CA GLU A 241 -3.62 17.96 2.17
C GLU A 241 -3.55 18.45 0.71
N ASN A 242 -3.60 19.75 0.52
CA ASN A 242 -3.58 20.42 -0.79
C ASN A 242 -2.60 21.59 -0.84
N GLY A 243 -1.66 21.66 0.12
CA GLY A 243 -0.61 22.67 0.17
C GLY A 243 0.42 22.52 -0.94
N GLY A 244 1.24 23.56 -1.07
CA GLY A 244 2.29 23.60 -2.07
C GLY A 244 3.04 24.92 -2.00
N LEU A 245 3.92 25.15 -2.96
CA LEU A 245 4.74 26.36 -3.08
C LEU A 245 4.61 26.98 -4.47
N TRP A 246 4.77 28.30 -4.52
CA TRP A 246 4.87 29.06 -5.76
C TRP A 246 6.32 29.19 -6.20
N PHE A 247 6.61 28.80 -7.45
CA PHE A 247 7.93 28.91 -8.06
C PHE A 247 7.86 29.67 -9.38
N THR A 248 8.92 30.40 -9.71
CA THR A 248 9.08 30.96 -11.06
C THR A 248 9.48 29.87 -12.06
N PRO A 249 9.29 30.09 -13.37
CA PRO A 249 9.78 29.19 -14.41
C PRO A 249 11.30 28.94 -14.32
N GLU A 250 12.07 29.94 -13.93
CA GLU A 250 13.53 29.85 -13.76
C GLU A 250 13.89 28.94 -12.58
N GLU A 251 13.18 29.04 -11.45
CA GLU A 251 13.36 28.13 -10.32
C GLU A 251 13.01 26.68 -10.69
N LEU A 252 12.08 26.46 -11.62
CA LEU A 252 11.65 25.16 -12.11
C LEU A 252 12.42 24.66 -13.34
N HIS A 253 13.51 25.34 -13.73
CA HIS A 253 14.31 24.93 -14.88
C HIS A 253 14.73 23.47 -14.77
N GLY A 254 14.53 22.70 -15.85
CA GLY A 254 14.82 21.26 -15.95
C GLY A 254 13.62 20.35 -15.63
N VAL A 255 12.57 20.87 -15.00
CA VAL A 255 11.33 20.10 -14.79
C VAL A 255 10.61 19.89 -16.12
N PRO A 256 10.16 18.66 -16.45
CA PRO A 256 9.49 18.37 -17.71
C PRO A 256 8.21 19.21 -17.92
N GLU A 257 8.00 19.66 -19.16
CA GLU A 257 6.85 20.51 -19.52
C GLU A 257 5.50 19.81 -19.35
N ASP A 258 5.44 18.49 -19.51
CA ASP A 258 4.24 17.71 -19.26
C ASP A 258 3.80 17.75 -17.79
N VAL A 259 4.75 17.91 -16.86
CA VAL A 259 4.46 18.17 -15.44
C VAL A 259 3.95 19.60 -15.23
N LEU A 260 4.62 20.59 -15.82
CA LEU A 260 4.36 22.01 -15.57
C LEU A 260 3.07 22.51 -16.25
N SER A 261 2.74 21.99 -17.41
CA SER A 261 1.62 22.46 -18.23
C SER A 261 0.24 22.27 -17.59
N GLY A 262 0.11 21.29 -16.69
CA GLY A 262 -1.13 21.01 -15.95
C GLY A 262 -1.27 21.78 -14.64
N LEU A 263 -0.24 22.48 -14.18
CA LEU A 263 -0.22 23.14 -12.88
C LEU A 263 -0.89 24.53 -12.91
N LYS A 264 -1.42 24.92 -11.75
CA LYS A 264 -2.06 26.23 -11.56
C LYS A 264 -1.05 27.36 -11.75
N LYS A 265 -1.40 28.32 -12.62
CA LYS A 265 -0.63 29.52 -12.84
C LYS A 265 -1.05 30.62 -11.85
N GLY A 266 -0.09 31.41 -11.41
CA GLY A 266 -0.30 32.46 -10.43
C GLY A 266 -0.98 33.70 -11.00
N GLU A 267 -1.73 34.36 -10.15
CA GLU A 267 -2.38 35.63 -10.41
C GLU A 267 -2.04 36.61 -9.28
N GLY A 268 -2.11 37.93 -9.53
CA GLY A 268 -1.83 38.99 -8.53
C GLY A 268 -0.39 38.89 -8.00
N GLU A 269 -0.20 38.69 -6.71
CA GLU A 269 1.12 38.61 -6.08
C GLU A 269 1.96 37.41 -6.56
N ASN A 270 1.30 36.42 -7.15
CA ASN A 270 1.94 35.24 -7.71
C ASN A 270 1.98 35.24 -9.24
N GLU A 271 1.71 36.37 -9.88
CA GLU A 271 1.77 36.50 -11.34
C GLU A 271 3.14 36.04 -11.87
N GLY A 272 3.12 35.23 -12.93
CA GLY A 272 4.32 34.65 -13.53
C GLY A 272 4.87 33.41 -12.80
N LYS A 273 4.27 32.98 -11.68
CA LYS A 273 4.67 31.77 -10.96
C LYS A 273 3.74 30.58 -11.25
N ILE A 274 4.21 29.40 -10.94
CA ILE A 274 3.50 28.12 -11.06
C ILE A 274 3.34 27.54 -9.65
N PHE A 275 2.14 27.11 -9.29
CA PHE A 275 1.85 26.46 -8.02
C PHE A 275 2.16 24.98 -8.08
N LEU A 276 3.12 24.54 -7.30
CA LEU A 276 3.56 23.16 -7.22
C LEU A 276 3.08 22.55 -5.92
N THR A 277 2.23 21.52 -6.01
CA THR A 277 1.65 20.87 -4.85
C THR A 277 2.61 19.86 -4.22
N PHE A 278 2.31 19.43 -2.98
CA PHE A 278 3.02 18.31 -2.34
C PHE A 278 2.52 16.94 -2.81
N LYS A 279 1.65 16.89 -3.81
CA LYS A 279 1.20 15.62 -4.40
C LYS A 279 2.29 15.02 -5.28
N TYR A 280 2.35 13.70 -5.31
CA TYR A 280 3.47 12.98 -5.93
C TYR A 280 3.73 13.31 -7.40
N PRO A 281 2.68 13.48 -8.25
CA PRO A 281 2.92 13.83 -9.65
C PRO A 281 3.67 15.15 -9.84
N ASP A 282 3.58 16.09 -8.88
CA ASP A 282 4.24 17.38 -8.93
C ASP A 282 5.57 17.36 -8.17
N LEU A 283 5.53 16.85 -6.94
CA LEU A 283 6.66 16.85 -6.01
C LEU A 283 7.87 16.07 -6.54
N PHE A 284 7.64 14.80 -6.93
CA PHE A 284 8.77 13.93 -7.27
C PHE A 284 9.44 14.26 -8.59
N PRO A 285 8.74 14.58 -9.68
CA PRO A 285 9.38 15.09 -10.88
C PRO A 285 10.19 16.36 -10.60
N THR A 286 9.67 17.29 -9.81
CA THR A 286 10.41 18.51 -9.48
C THR A 286 11.69 18.21 -8.71
N LEU A 287 11.64 17.40 -7.65
CA LEU A 287 12.84 16.98 -6.90
C LEU A 287 13.84 16.18 -7.77
N LYS A 288 13.36 15.55 -8.83
CA LYS A 288 14.16 14.72 -9.72
C LYS A 288 14.81 15.52 -10.84
N TYR A 289 14.18 16.57 -11.31
CA TYR A 289 14.60 17.28 -12.53
C TYR A 289 14.97 18.74 -12.32
N ALA A 290 14.47 19.44 -11.31
CA ALA A 290 14.83 20.84 -11.05
C ALA A 290 16.35 20.98 -10.86
N THR A 291 16.98 21.75 -11.72
CA THR A 291 18.44 21.94 -11.70
C THR A 291 18.89 22.82 -10.52
N ASN A 292 18.01 23.75 -10.06
CA ASN A 292 18.31 24.63 -8.95
C ASN A 292 18.25 23.90 -7.60
N PRO A 293 19.37 23.79 -6.86
CA PRO A 293 19.40 23.12 -5.56
C PRO A 293 18.53 23.81 -4.48
N GLU A 294 18.34 25.14 -4.57
CA GLU A 294 17.48 25.86 -3.63
C GLU A 294 16.01 25.49 -3.82
N THR A 295 15.55 25.32 -5.07
CA THR A 295 14.20 24.82 -5.37
C THR A 295 13.99 23.45 -4.75
N ARG A 296 14.94 22.54 -4.92
CA ARG A 296 14.86 21.20 -4.33
C ARG A 296 14.83 21.23 -2.80
N MET A 297 15.68 22.09 -2.19
CA MET A 297 15.71 22.27 -0.74
C MET A 297 14.39 22.85 -0.21
N LYS A 298 13.93 23.99 -0.76
CA LYS A 298 12.66 24.62 -0.37
C LYS A 298 11.50 23.65 -0.42
N LEU A 299 11.39 22.94 -1.53
CA LEU A 299 10.30 21.97 -1.73
C LEU A 299 10.41 20.77 -0.80
N SER A 300 11.61 20.24 -0.56
CA SER A 300 11.83 19.13 0.38
C SER A 300 11.46 19.52 1.81
N VAL A 301 11.95 20.67 2.29
CA VAL A 301 11.67 21.13 3.66
C VAL A 301 10.19 21.44 3.85
N ALA A 302 9.55 22.07 2.87
CA ALA A 302 8.13 22.37 2.92
C ALA A 302 7.28 21.09 2.93
N ASN A 303 7.65 20.08 2.14
CA ASN A 303 6.99 18.78 2.15
C ASN A 303 7.12 18.05 3.49
N GLU A 304 8.23 18.16 4.20
CA GLU A 304 8.41 17.60 5.55
C GLU A 304 7.60 18.36 6.62
N ASN A 305 7.08 19.54 6.30
CA ASN A 305 6.25 20.37 7.18
C ASN A 305 4.77 20.43 6.77
N LYS A 306 4.36 19.64 5.79
CA LYS A 306 2.93 19.49 5.50
C LYS A 306 2.25 18.71 6.64
N CYS A 307 0.98 18.96 6.86
CA CYS A 307 0.21 18.28 7.92
C CYS A 307 0.80 18.43 9.34
N ASN A 308 1.39 19.57 9.68
CA ASN A 308 1.95 19.80 11.02
C ASN A 308 0.92 19.64 12.14
N ASP A 309 -0.38 19.76 11.87
CA ASP A 309 -1.45 19.45 12.82
C ASP A 309 -1.41 18.00 13.33
N ASN A 310 -0.79 17.11 12.56
CA ASN A 310 -0.61 15.71 12.92
C ASN A 310 0.53 15.48 13.93
N VAL A 311 1.41 16.46 14.19
CA VAL A 311 2.52 16.31 15.14
C VAL A 311 2.00 15.99 16.55
N ALA A 312 1.02 16.78 17.02
CA ALA A 312 0.41 16.57 18.33
C ALA A 312 -0.37 15.24 18.38
N LEU A 313 -1.09 14.91 17.31
CA LEU A 313 -1.84 13.65 17.20
C LEU A 313 -0.91 12.43 17.24
N PHE A 314 0.22 12.49 16.54
CA PHE A 314 1.20 11.41 16.54
C PHE A 314 1.78 11.20 17.94
N ARG A 315 2.20 12.29 18.60
CA ARG A 315 2.72 12.22 19.97
C ARG A 315 1.70 11.62 20.94
N GLU A 316 0.46 12.10 20.91
CA GLU A 316 -0.60 11.59 21.76
C GLU A 316 -0.88 10.10 21.49
N ALA A 317 -0.91 9.68 20.23
CA ALA A 317 -1.11 8.27 19.88
C ALA A 317 -0.02 7.36 20.46
N VAL A 318 1.23 7.75 20.36
CA VAL A 318 2.36 6.96 20.86
C VAL A 318 2.31 6.83 22.40
N LEU A 319 2.03 7.93 23.10
CA LEU A 319 1.87 7.93 24.57
C LEU A 319 0.70 7.04 25.03
N LEU A 320 -0.45 7.17 24.39
CA LEU A 320 -1.64 6.37 24.72
C LEU A 320 -1.43 4.88 24.43
N ARG A 321 -0.71 4.53 23.39
CA ARG A 321 -0.36 3.14 23.06
C ARG A 321 0.51 2.52 24.12
N ASP A 322 1.53 3.25 24.60
CA ASP A 322 2.40 2.77 25.67
C ASP A 322 1.62 2.62 26.99
N GLU A 323 0.78 3.62 27.35
CA GLU A 323 -0.10 3.53 28.52
C GLU A 323 -1.02 2.30 28.43
N ALA A 324 -1.68 2.08 27.30
CA ALA A 324 -2.57 0.94 27.10
C ALA A 324 -1.84 -0.40 27.25
N ALA A 325 -0.65 -0.53 26.66
CA ALA A 325 0.16 -1.74 26.78
C ALA A 325 0.57 -2.03 28.23
N ARG A 326 1.01 -1.01 28.96
CA ARG A 326 1.37 -1.15 30.40
C ARG A 326 0.16 -1.46 31.27
N ILE A 327 -1.02 -0.90 30.97
CA ILE A 327 -2.26 -1.28 31.67
C ILE A 327 -2.55 -2.78 31.51
N LEU A 328 -2.29 -3.35 30.33
CA LEU A 328 -2.45 -4.78 30.05
C LEU A 328 -1.32 -5.66 30.63
N GLY A 329 -0.27 -5.07 31.21
CA GLY A 329 0.86 -5.77 31.81
C GLY A 329 2.05 -6.04 30.88
N TYR A 330 2.10 -5.40 29.72
CA TYR A 330 3.26 -5.44 28.81
C TYR A 330 4.28 -4.36 29.19
N ASP A 331 5.53 -4.58 28.89
CA ASP A 331 6.60 -3.62 29.16
C ASP A 331 6.48 -2.34 28.31
N ASN A 332 5.96 -2.47 27.09
CA ASN A 332 5.75 -1.40 26.13
C ASN A 332 4.81 -1.83 25.00
N HIS A 333 4.49 -0.89 24.12
CA HIS A 333 3.58 -1.15 22.99
C HIS A 333 4.18 -2.14 21.96
N ALA A 334 5.48 -2.11 21.71
CA ALA A 334 6.11 -3.04 20.78
C ALA A 334 5.96 -4.50 21.24
N GLN A 335 6.16 -4.79 22.54
CA GLN A 335 5.92 -6.14 23.08
C GLN A 335 4.48 -6.58 22.86
N PHE A 336 3.52 -5.71 23.18
CA PHE A 336 2.10 -5.98 22.93
C PHE A 336 1.79 -6.27 21.46
N ARG A 337 2.34 -5.51 20.52
CA ARG A 337 2.00 -5.65 19.10
C ARG A 337 2.68 -6.83 18.42
N ILE A 338 3.93 -7.12 18.79
CA ILE A 338 4.77 -8.09 18.07
C ILE A 338 4.48 -9.53 18.48
N GLU A 339 3.97 -9.79 19.69
CA GLU A 339 3.69 -11.17 20.15
C GLU A 339 2.76 -11.96 19.21
N ASP A 340 1.88 -11.28 18.48
CA ASP A 340 0.95 -11.88 17.52
C ASP A 340 1.47 -11.94 16.08
N LYS A 341 2.68 -11.42 15.85
CA LYS A 341 3.33 -11.41 14.52
C LYS A 341 4.29 -12.59 14.37
N MET A 342 4.86 -12.79 13.18
CA MET A 342 5.84 -13.86 12.93
C MET A 342 7.11 -13.68 13.76
N ALA A 343 7.55 -12.45 14.00
CA ALA A 343 8.74 -12.14 14.81
C ALA A 343 8.60 -12.49 16.28
N LYS A 344 7.39 -12.53 16.84
CA LYS A 344 7.04 -12.90 18.21
C LYS A 344 7.59 -12.00 19.32
N THR A 345 8.76 -11.38 19.17
CA THR A 345 9.38 -10.53 20.17
C THR A 345 10.03 -9.28 19.58
N PRO A 346 10.05 -8.14 20.31
CA PRO A 346 10.82 -6.96 19.91
C PRO A 346 12.31 -7.27 19.69
N LYS A 347 12.89 -8.15 20.52
CA LYS A 347 14.28 -8.57 20.34
C LYS A 347 14.56 -9.17 18.97
N THR A 348 13.70 -10.03 18.47
CA THR A 348 13.83 -10.60 17.12
C THR A 348 13.86 -9.50 16.05
N VAL A 349 13.00 -8.50 16.19
CA VAL A 349 12.93 -7.36 15.27
C VAL A 349 14.21 -6.52 15.34
N ASN A 350 14.65 -6.18 16.54
CA ASN A 350 15.86 -5.38 16.75
C ASN A 350 17.12 -6.08 16.26
N ASP A 351 17.26 -7.39 16.50
CA ASP A 351 18.37 -8.20 15.99
C ASP A 351 18.39 -8.17 14.46
N PHE A 352 17.22 -8.30 13.81
CA PHE A 352 17.09 -8.25 12.35
C PHE A 352 17.45 -6.86 11.80
N LEU A 353 16.89 -5.79 12.36
CA LEU A 353 17.19 -4.42 11.92
C LEU A 353 18.68 -4.05 12.17
N GLY A 354 19.25 -4.49 13.28
CA GLY A 354 20.67 -4.27 13.60
C GLY A 354 21.62 -5.00 12.67
N ASP A 355 21.31 -6.26 12.31
CA ASP A 355 22.07 -7.04 11.32
C ASP A 355 22.02 -6.38 9.94
N LEU A 356 20.84 -5.97 9.50
CA LEU A 356 20.68 -5.23 8.26
C LEU A 356 21.47 -3.93 8.23
N ARG A 357 21.40 -3.15 9.31
CA ARG A 357 22.16 -1.91 9.43
C ARG A 357 23.65 -2.15 9.27
N THR A 358 24.17 -3.15 9.94
CA THR A 358 25.60 -3.51 9.90
C THR A 358 26.04 -3.87 8.47
N LYS A 359 25.21 -4.61 7.75
CA LYS A 359 25.50 -5.05 6.39
C LYS A 359 25.31 -3.95 5.34
N LEU A 360 24.32 -3.07 5.52
CA LEU A 360 23.99 -2.01 4.55
C LEU A 360 24.89 -0.78 4.63
N ALA A 361 25.32 -0.41 5.82
CA ALA A 361 26.06 0.85 6.05
C ALA A 361 27.33 1.00 5.19
N PRO A 362 28.17 -0.02 4.98
CA PRO A 362 29.34 0.09 4.07
C PRO A 362 28.92 0.35 2.62
N GLY A 363 27.84 -0.28 2.14
CA GLY A 363 27.27 -0.08 0.81
C GLY A 363 26.79 1.36 0.64
N GLY A 364 26.00 1.86 1.61
CA GLY A 364 25.50 3.24 1.61
C GLY A 364 26.63 4.28 1.55
N LYS A 365 27.70 4.10 2.34
CA LYS A 365 28.89 4.97 2.28
C LYS A 365 29.54 5.01 0.90
N LYS A 366 29.63 3.85 0.24
CA LYS A 366 30.21 3.75 -1.10
C LYS A 366 29.31 4.44 -2.14
N GLU A 367 28.01 4.26 -2.03
CA GLU A 367 27.02 4.86 -2.93
C GLU A 367 26.97 6.39 -2.76
N ILE A 368 26.95 6.91 -1.54
CA ILE A 368 27.01 8.35 -1.25
C ILE A 368 28.29 8.97 -1.82
N LYS A 369 29.44 8.34 -1.62
CA LYS A 369 30.70 8.83 -2.16
C LYS A 369 30.65 9.01 -3.69
N LYS A 370 30.03 8.05 -4.39
CA LYS A 370 29.85 8.13 -5.85
C LYS A 370 28.91 9.27 -6.23
N LEU A 371 27.82 9.46 -5.48
CA LEU A 371 26.86 10.54 -5.71
C LEU A 371 27.46 11.93 -5.42
N ILE A 372 28.29 12.05 -4.39
CA ILE A 372 29.05 13.28 -4.08
C ILE A 372 30.00 13.63 -5.24
N GLU A 373 30.71 12.65 -5.77
CA GLU A 373 31.60 12.87 -6.91
C GLU A 373 30.84 13.33 -8.17
N LEU A 374 29.69 12.73 -8.43
CA LEU A 374 28.81 13.16 -9.51
C LEU A 374 28.29 14.59 -9.29
N LYS A 375 27.93 14.96 -8.05
CA LYS A 375 27.52 16.31 -7.72
C LYS A 375 28.65 17.33 -7.96
N LYS A 376 29.88 17.03 -7.57
CA LYS A 376 31.03 17.92 -7.81
C LYS A 376 31.24 18.17 -9.30
N GLN A 377 31.10 17.13 -10.12
CA GLN A 377 31.23 17.26 -11.59
C GLN A 377 30.11 18.13 -12.16
N ASP A 378 28.87 17.94 -11.70
CA ASP A 378 27.71 18.71 -12.14
C ASP A 378 27.80 20.17 -11.73
N VAL A 379 28.16 20.44 -10.48
CA VAL A 379 28.38 21.79 -9.93
C VAL A 379 29.48 22.52 -10.74
N ALA A 380 30.59 21.84 -11.03
CA ALA A 380 31.69 22.44 -11.82
C ALA A 380 31.25 22.73 -13.26
N ALA A 381 30.53 21.80 -13.90
CA ALA A 381 30.06 21.95 -15.27
C ALA A 381 29.03 23.08 -15.46
N ASN A 382 28.19 23.31 -14.46
CA ASN A 382 27.10 24.29 -14.50
C ASN A 382 27.44 25.61 -13.77
N GLY A 383 28.65 25.74 -13.23
CA GLY A 383 29.09 26.94 -12.52
C GLY A 383 28.30 27.27 -11.28
N LEU A 384 27.71 26.25 -10.63
CA LEU A 384 26.91 26.44 -9.41
C LEU A 384 27.82 26.79 -8.23
N THR A 385 27.43 27.76 -7.43
CA THR A 385 28.19 28.25 -6.29
C THR A 385 27.29 28.34 -5.04
N GLY A 386 27.92 28.48 -3.88
CA GLY A 386 27.20 28.67 -2.61
C GLY A 386 27.16 27.38 -1.74
N PRO A 387 26.67 27.51 -0.51
CA PRO A 387 26.74 26.45 0.52
C PRO A 387 26.11 25.14 0.09
N LEU A 388 25.03 25.18 -0.69
CA LEU A 388 24.35 23.98 -1.17
C LEU A 388 25.14 23.21 -2.23
N SER A 389 26.18 23.79 -2.79
CA SER A 389 27.07 23.15 -3.78
C SER A 389 28.23 22.37 -3.13
N GLU A 390 28.54 22.64 -1.87
CA GLU A 390 29.71 22.10 -1.19
C GLU A 390 29.52 20.70 -0.61
N ASP A 391 28.31 20.35 -0.25
CA ASP A 391 28.00 19.07 0.41
C ASP A 391 26.82 18.35 -0.25
N TYR A 392 26.47 17.15 0.25
CA TYR A 392 25.43 16.30 -0.31
C TYR A 392 24.27 16.18 0.68
N TYR A 393 23.11 16.67 0.27
CA TYR A 393 21.93 16.79 1.11
C TYR A 393 20.80 15.84 0.67
N LEU A 394 19.82 15.63 1.55
CA LEU A 394 18.65 14.76 1.30
C LEU A 394 17.85 15.18 0.04
N TRP A 395 17.76 16.46 -0.26
CA TRP A 395 17.08 17.00 -1.47
C TRP A 395 17.88 16.82 -2.76
N ASP A 396 19.17 16.50 -2.67
CA ASP A 396 20.00 16.18 -3.82
C ASP A 396 19.79 14.74 -4.33
N HIS A 397 19.36 13.88 -3.43
CA HIS A 397 19.38 12.44 -3.66
C HIS A 397 18.60 12.02 -4.92
N ARG A 398 17.36 12.53 -5.10
CA ARG A 398 16.55 12.21 -6.29
C ARG A 398 17.13 12.77 -7.59
N TYR A 399 17.72 13.96 -7.54
CA TYR A 399 18.31 14.62 -8.69
C TYR A 399 19.58 13.88 -9.17
N TYR A 400 20.53 13.65 -8.28
CA TYR A 400 21.77 12.96 -8.66
C TYR A 400 21.57 11.47 -8.89
N ASP A 401 20.60 10.90 -8.30
CA ASP A 401 20.11 9.60 -8.62
C ASP A 401 19.71 9.49 -10.09
N ARG A 402 18.86 10.37 -10.61
CA ARG A 402 18.50 10.41 -12.04
C ARG A 402 19.72 10.68 -12.91
N LEU A 403 20.51 11.67 -12.56
CA LEU A 403 21.67 12.07 -13.35
C LEU A 403 22.68 10.93 -13.50
N MET A 404 22.86 10.11 -12.45
CA MET A 404 23.73 8.93 -12.51
C MET A 404 23.21 7.90 -13.51
N LEU A 405 21.88 7.66 -13.60
CA LEU A 405 21.33 6.71 -14.57
C LEU A 405 21.55 7.18 -16.01
N GLU A 406 21.32 8.46 -16.24
CA GLU A 406 21.49 9.04 -17.56
C GLU A 406 22.96 8.98 -18.00
N LYS A 407 23.90 9.35 -17.11
CA LYS A 407 25.33 9.37 -17.43
C LYS A 407 25.96 7.98 -17.46
N ASP A 408 25.78 7.19 -16.42
CA ASP A 408 26.52 5.94 -16.26
C ASP A 408 25.84 4.75 -16.98
N TYR A 409 24.51 4.80 -17.15
CA TYR A 409 23.73 3.69 -17.72
C TYR A 409 23.07 4.03 -19.05
N GLN A 410 23.12 5.30 -19.46
CA GLN A 410 22.44 5.78 -20.68
C GLN A 410 21.00 5.30 -20.75
N LEU A 411 20.30 5.40 -19.62
CA LEU A 411 18.92 4.96 -19.45
C LEU A 411 18.01 6.17 -19.26
N ASP A 412 17.14 6.37 -20.23
CA ASP A 412 16.08 7.35 -20.17
C ASP A 412 14.77 6.65 -19.81
N HIS A 413 14.18 7.04 -18.69
CA HIS A 413 12.93 6.48 -18.21
C HIS A 413 11.72 6.91 -18.99
N GLN A 414 11.77 8.06 -19.67
CA GLN A 414 10.68 8.49 -20.53
C GLN A 414 10.61 7.57 -21.76
N VAL A 415 11.75 7.21 -22.33
CA VAL A 415 11.84 6.24 -23.43
C VAL A 415 11.35 4.85 -23.00
N ILE A 416 11.65 4.44 -21.75
CA ILE A 416 11.13 3.17 -21.21
C ILE A 416 9.60 3.21 -21.09
N ALA A 417 9.05 4.31 -20.55
CA ALA A 417 7.61 4.46 -20.36
C ALA A 417 6.82 4.37 -21.68
N GLU A 418 7.41 4.79 -22.81
CA GLU A 418 6.79 4.68 -24.12
C GLU A 418 6.43 3.24 -24.53
N TYR A 419 7.09 2.25 -23.90
CA TYR A 419 6.82 0.82 -24.11
C TYR A 419 5.79 0.22 -23.14
N PHE A 420 5.29 1.01 -22.18
CA PHE A 420 4.34 0.53 -21.18
C PHE A 420 3.08 1.41 -21.14
N PRO A 421 2.31 1.51 -22.23
CA PRO A 421 0.99 2.14 -22.17
C PRO A 421 0.09 1.33 -21.22
N LEU A 422 -0.71 2.05 -20.42
CA LEU A 422 -1.43 1.48 -19.27
C LEU A 422 -2.29 0.26 -19.64
N GLN A 423 -3.15 0.38 -20.65
CA GLN A 423 -4.08 -0.69 -20.97
C GLN A 423 -3.42 -1.97 -21.48
N PRO A 424 -2.49 -1.94 -22.46
CA PRO A 424 -1.73 -3.13 -22.85
C PRO A 424 -0.90 -3.74 -21.73
N THR A 425 -0.39 -2.91 -20.82
CA THR A 425 0.39 -3.40 -19.67
C THR A 425 -0.52 -4.16 -18.69
N ILE A 426 -1.74 -3.68 -18.42
CA ILE A 426 -2.75 -4.39 -17.63
C ILE A 426 -3.09 -5.73 -18.27
N GLU A 427 -3.40 -5.74 -19.55
CA GLU A 427 -3.75 -6.96 -20.29
C GLU A 427 -2.63 -8.00 -20.24
N GLY A 428 -1.39 -7.55 -20.43
CA GLY A 428 -0.20 -8.39 -20.32
C GLY A 428 0.01 -8.94 -18.90
N MET A 429 -0.25 -8.14 -17.87
CA MET A 429 -0.16 -8.55 -16.47
C MET A 429 -1.25 -9.58 -16.11
N LEU A 430 -2.50 -9.31 -16.50
CA LEU A 430 -3.61 -10.26 -16.29
C LEU A 430 -3.31 -11.58 -16.98
N LYS A 431 -2.73 -11.55 -18.19
CA LYS A 431 -2.31 -12.75 -18.91
C LYS A 431 -1.25 -13.58 -18.17
N ILE A 432 -0.27 -12.91 -17.54
CA ILE A 432 0.72 -13.58 -16.69
C ILE A 432 0.01 -14.29 -15.51
N PHE A 433 -0.96 -13.65 -14.88
CA PHE A 433 -1.69 -14.23 -13.75
C PHE A 433 -2.66 -15.33 -14.16
N GLU A 434 -3.26 -15.23 -15.36
CA GLU A 434 -4.05 -16.33 -15.95
C GLU A 434 -3.17 -17.59 -16.09
N GLU A 435 -1.99 -17.43 -16.69
CA GLU A 435 -1.08 -18.56 -16.95
C GLU A 435 -0.52 -19.16 -15.66
N LEU A 436 -0.11 -18.33 -14.70
CA LEU A 436 0.46 -18.79 -13.43
C LEU A 436 -0.58 -19.42 -12.53
N PHE A 437 -1.72 -18.77 -12.34
CA PHE A 437 -2.65 -19.15 -11.28
C PHE A 437 -3.88 -19.90 -11.77
N GLY A 438 -3.98 -20.15 -13.07
CA GLY A 438 -5.17 -20.82 -13.63
C GLY A 438 -6.42 -19.95 -13.53
N LEU A 439 -6.31 -18.68 -13.84
CA LEU A 439 -7.40 -17.71 -13.81
C LEU A 439 -7.85 -17.32 -15.21
N VAL A 440 -9.05 -16.76 -15.31
CA VAL A 440 -9.59 -16.11 -16.51
C VAL A 440 -10.25 -14.81 -16.11
N PHE A 441 -9.78 -13.70 -16.68
CA PHE A 441 -10.36 -12.37 -16.45
C PHE A 441 -11.27 -11.99 -17.60
N VAL A 442 -12.56 -11.83 -17.31
CA VAL A 442 -13.56 -11.44 -18.30
C VAL A 442 -13.99 -10.01 -18.04
N SER A 443 -13.63 -9.10 -18.94
CA SER A 443 -14.01 -7.69 -18.85
C SER A 443 -15.52 -7.51 -19.01
N ILE A 444 -16.12 -6.69 -18.14
CA ILE A 444 -17.54 -6.31 -18.19
C ILE A 444 -17.60 -4.88 -18.74
N VAL A 445 -17.91 -4.75 -20.05
CA VAL A 445 -17.77 -3.50 -20.79
C VAL A 445 -19.13 -2.97 -21.21
N GLY A 446 -19.27 -1.65 -21.12
CA GLY A 446 -20.47 -0.97 -21.58
C GLY A 446 -21.65 -1.07 -20.63
N GLU A 447 -22.64 -0.19 -20.88
CA GLU A 447 -23.81 -0.07 -20.01
C GLU A 447 -24.69 -1.32 -20.01
N GLU A 448 -24.84 -1.98 -21.16
CA GLU A 448 -25.72 -3.16 -21.29
C GLU A 448 -25.22 -4.36 -20.47
N GLU A 449 -23.91 -4.69 -20.56
CA GLU A 449 -23.33 -5.80 -19.79
C GLU A 449 -23.34 -5.50 -18.29
N ARG A 450 -23.03 -4.27 -17.89
CA ARG A 450 -23.09 -3.82 -16.51
C ARG A 450 -24.53 -3.83 -15.97
N ALA A 451 -25.50 -3.34 -16.73
CA ALA A 451 -26.91 -3.32 -16.35
C ALA A 451 -27.48 -4.74 -16.15
N ALA A 452 -27.03 -5.72 -16.95
CA ALA A 452 -27.39 -7.12 -16.76
C ALA A 452 -26.98 -7.70 -15.39
N LEU A 453 -25.96 -7.11 -14.77
CA LEU A 453 -25.46 -7.49 -13.44
C LEU A 453 -25.93 -6.54 -12.32
N ALA A 454 -26.68 -5.49 -12.66
CA ALA A 454 -27.11 -4.47 -11.70
C ALA A 454 -28.48 -4.79 -11.03
N ASP A 455 -29.00 -6.03 -11.17
CA ASP A 455 -30.26 -6.47 -10.54
C ASP A 455 -31.41 -5.47 -10.76
N GLY A 456 -31.71 -5.20 -12.02
CA GLY A 456 -32.75 -4.25 -12.43
C GLY A 456 -32.35 -2.76 -12.32
N GLY A 457 -31.11 -2.46 -11.91
CA GLY A 457 -30.53 -1.12 -11.87
C GLY A 457 -29.88 -0.73 -13.21
N LYS A 458 -29.09 0.34 -13.16
CA LYS A 458 -28.27 0.82 -14.29
C LYS A 458 -26.87 0.20 -14.21
N GLY A 459 -26.16 0.12 -15.32
CA GLY A 459 -24.78 -0.33 -15.34
C GLY A 459 -23.83 0.56 -14.53
N SER A 460 -24.17 1.84 -14.37
CA SER A 460 -23.47 2.75 -13.47
C SER A 460 -23.60 2.40 -11.98
N ASP A 461 -24.58 1.59 -11.60
CA ASP A 461 -24.83 1.25 -10.18
C ASP A 461 -23.80 0.27 -9.61
N ILE A 462 -23.07 -0.45 -10.45
CA ILE A 462 -22.04 -1.39 -10.03
C ILE A 462 -20.63 -0.80 -10.02
N VAL A 463 -20.48 0.50 -10.26
CA VAL A 463 -19.22 1.24 -10.19
C VAL A 463 -19.43 2.57 -9.46
N TRP A 464 -18.39 3.11 -8.86
CA TRP A 464 -18.42 4.41 -8.15
C TRP A 464 -17.97 5.60 -9.02
N HIS A 465 -17.40 5.30 -10.21
CA HIS A 465 -16.93 6.31 -11.17
C HIS A 465 -16.89 5.71 -12.59
N GLU A 466 -17.05 6.55 -13.61
CA GLU A 466 -17.07 6.12 -15.02
C GLU A 466 -15.73 5.53 -15.50
N ASP A 467 -14.59 5.98 -14.93
CA ASP A 467 -13.26 5.49 -15.27
C ASP A 467 -12.98 4.07 -14.72
N VAL A 468 -13.86 3.51 -13.89
CA VAL A 468 -13.63 2.20 -13.25
C VAL A 468 -13.86 1.07 -14.23
N GLN A 469 -12.85 0.21 -14.39
CA GLN A 469 -12.96 -1.04 -15.14
C GLN A 469 -13.40 -2.17 -14.20
N VAL A 470 -14.22 -3.08 -14.70
CA VAL A 470 -14.76 -4.21 -13.94
C VAL A 470 -14.49 -5.51 -14.67
N PHE A 471 -14.07 -6.52 -13.94
CA PHE A 471 -13.86 -7.88 -14.45
C PHE A 471 -14.57 -8.89 -13.57
N SER A 472 -15.22 -9.89 -14.17
CA SER A 472 -15.53 -11.15 -13.50
C SER A 472 -14.33 -12.07 -13.63
N VAL A 473 -13.95 -12.72 -12.52
CA VAL A 473 -12.76 -13.57 -12.45
C VAL A 473 -13.21 -15.00 -12.24
N TRP A 474 -12.59 -15.91 -12.98
CA TRP A 474 -12.97 -17.31 -13.03
C TRP A 474 -11.72 -18.20 -12.92
N ASP A 475 -11.90 -19.40 -12.45
CA ASP A 475 -10.94 -20.48 -12.62
C ASP A 475 -10.88 -20.88 -14.10
N ASP A 476 -9.72 -21.25 -14.60
CA ASP A 476 -9.60 -21.85 -15.93
C ASP A 476 -10.19 -23.27 -15.97
N GLU A 477 -10.12 -23.93 -17.13
CA GLU A 477 -10.67 -25.28 -17.27
C GLU A 477 -9.90 -26.31 -16.43
N GLY A 478 -8.60 -26.08 -16.23
CA GLY A 478 -7.75 -26.95 -15.40
C GLY A 478 -8.10 -26.89 -13.91
N GLU A 479 -8.61 -25.74 -13.46
CA GLU A 479 -9.06 -25.49 -12.08
C GLU A 479 -10.57 -25.65 -11.91
N GLY A 480 -11.30 -26.09 -12.94
CA GLY A 480 -12.72 -26.43 -12.88
C GLY A 480 -13.68 -25.35 -13.35
N ALA A 481 -13.21 -24.28 -13.95
CA ALA A 481 -13.99 -23.19 -14.54
C ALA A 481 -15.03 -22.54 -13.60
N GLY A 482 -14.77 -22.57 -12.28
CA GLY A 482 -15.61 -21.97 -11.24
C GLY A 482 -15.48 -20.45 -11.19
N PHE A 483 -16.51 -19.77 -10.66
CA PHE A 483 -16.42 -18.34 -10.39
C PHE A 483 -15.50 -18.08 -9.21
N VAL A 484 -14.67 -17.04 -9.30
CA VAL A 484 -13.69 -16.66 -8.27
C VAL A 484 -14.10 -15.37 -7.56
N GLY A 485 -14.52 -14.35 -8.29
CA GLY A 485 -14.89 -13.06 -7.71
C GLY A 485 -14.94 -11.93 -8.73
N TYR A 486 -14.96 -10.69 -8.22
CA TYR A 486 -14.92 -9.47 -9.03
C TYR A 486 -13.65 -8.68 -8.77
N LEU A 487 -13.04 -8.18 -9.84
CA LEU A 487 -11.92 -7.24 -9.80
C LEU A 487 -12.35 -5.90 -10.37
N TYR A 488 -12.07 -4.83 -9.63
CA TYR A 488 -12.25 -3.45 -10.05
C TYR A 488 -10.92 -2.76 -10.21
N LEU A 489 -10.76 -1.96 -11.27
CA LEU A 489 -9.55 -1.17 -11.50
C LEU A 489 -9.94 0.31 -11.61
N ASP A 490 -9.52 1.11 -10.63
CA ASP A 490 -9.69 2.56 -10.57
C ASP A 490 -8.32 3.22 -10.64
N LEU A 491 -7.89 3.60 -11.84
CA LEU A 491 -6.46 3.77 -12.13
C LEU A 491 -6.01 5.23 -12.26
N HIS A 492 -6.94 6.19 -12.37
CA HIS A 492 -6.61 7.59 -12.63
C HIS A 492 -6.91 8.50 -11.43
N PRO A 493 -6.13 9.58 -11.25
CA PRO A 493 -6.37 10.55 -10.19
C PRO A 493 -7.64 11.37 -10.48
N ARG A 494 -8.32 11.75 -9.39
CA ARG A 494 -9.41 12.73 -9.41
C ARG A 494 -9.53 13.41 -8.05
N GLU A 495 -10.30 14.49 -7.97
CA GLU A 495 -10.55 15.19 -6.72
C GLU A 495 -11.25 14.27 -5.70
N GLY A 496 -10.77 14.29 -4.47
CA GLY A 496 -11.33 13.51 -3.37
C GLY A 496 -10.99 12.02 -3.40
N LYS A 497 -10.25 11.55 -4.39
CA LYS A 497 -9.79 10.18 -4.43
C LYS A 497 -8.52 10.01 -3.60
N TYR A 498 -8.42 8.88 -2.94
CA TYR A 498 -7.22 8.41 -2.27
C TYR A 498 -5.96 8.61 -3.12
N GLY A 499 -4.97 9.29 -2.56
CA GLY A 499 -3.83 9.84 -3.33
C GLY A 499 -2.71 8.86 -3.67
N HIS A 500 -2.78 7.64 -3.15
CA HIS A 500 -1.76 6.60 -3.41
C HIS A 500 -2.38 5.47 -4.26
N ALA A 501 -1.65 4.36 -4.49
CA ALA A 501 -2.24 3.16 -5.02
C ALA A 501 -2.59 2.21 -3.85
N ALA A 502 -3.63 1.41 -3.85
CA ALA A 502 -4.00 0.41 -2.86
C ALA A 502 -4.93 -0.64 -3.43
N ASN A 503 -4.82 -1.84 -2.89
CA ASN A 503 -5.88 -2.82 -3.05
C ASN A 503 -6.85 -2.76 -1.86
N PHE A 504 -8.15 -2.68 -2.15
CA PHE A 504 -9.22 -2.65 -1.16
C PHE A 504 -10.08 -3.90 -1.28
N ASN A 505 -10.19 -4.69 -0.23
CA ASN A 505 -11.19 -5.73 -0.17
C ASN A 505 -12.58 -5.10 -0.02
N LEU A 506 -13.39 -5.15 -1.06
CA LEU A 506 -14.76 -4.62 -1.06
C LEU A 506 -15.73 -5.59 -0.39
N GLN A 507 -15.55 -6.86 -0.63
CA GLN A 507 -16.32 -7.94 -0.03
C GLN A 507 -15.38 -9.13 0.19
N PRO A 508 -15.27 -9.68 1.40
CA PRO A 508 -14.51 -10.92 1.63
C PRO A 508 -15.29 -12.14 1.14
N GLY A 509 -14.55 -13.18 0.79
CA GLY A 509 -15.15 -14.49 0.54
C GLY A 509 -15.31 -15.30 1.84
N TYR A 510 -16.39 -16.10 1.94
CA TYR A 510 -16.64 -17.00 3.08
C TYR A 510 -17.65 -18.09 2.73
N ILE A 511 -17.91 -19.01 3.66
CA ILE A 511 -18.98 -20.03 3.54
C ILE A 511 -20.18 -19.57 4.38
N ASP A 512 -21.35 -19.41 3.74
CA ASP A 512 -22.57 -18.99 4.43
C ASP A 512 -23.21 -20.14 5.23
N GLU A 513 -24.31 -19.84 5.94
CA GLU A 513 -25.04 -20.79 6.78
C GLU A 513 -25.64 -21.99 6.05
N ASN A 514 -25.77 -21.90 4.72
CA ASN A 514 -26.27 -22.98 3.86
C ASN A 514 -25.13 -23.80 3.23
N GLY A 515 -23.87 -23.54 3.62
CA GLY A 515 -22.69 -24.15 3.04
C GLY A 515 -22.33 -23.62 1.65
N LYS A 516 -22.94 -22.51 1.22
CA LYS A 516 -22.68 -21.91 -0.09
C LYS A 516 -21.52 -20.91 0.02
N ARG A 517 -20.60 -20.95 -0.95
CA ARG A 517 -19.54 -19.94 -1.09
C ARG A 517 -20.12 -18.58 -1.42
N ARG A 518 -19.75 -17.57 -0.66
CA ARG A 518 -19.81 -16.17 -1.01
C ARG A 518 -18.48 -15.75 -1.58
N TYR A 519 -18.55 -15.07 -2.71
CA TYR A 519 -17.37 -14.73 -3.51
C TYR A 519 -16.88 -13.31 -3.23
N PRO A 520 -15.56 -13.10 -3.25
CA PRO A 520 -14.97 -11.80 -2.96
C PRO A 520 -15.18 -10.79 -4.10
N ALA A 521 -15.05 -9.52 -3.73
CA ALA A 521 -14.84 -8.41 -4.65
C ALA A 521 -13.69 -7.55 -4.13
N THR A 522 -12.76 -7.20 -5.00
CA THR A 522 -11.59 -6.41 -4.65
C THR A 522 -11.38 -5.26 -5.64
N ALA A 523 -10.84 -4.15 -5.18
CA ALA A 523 -10.60 -2.96 -5.98
C ALA A 523 -9.14 -2.52 -5.91
N LEU A 524 -8.51 -2.41 -7.06
CA LEU A 524 -7.21 -1.77 -7.22
C LEU A 524 -7.42 -0.29 -7.52
N VAL A 525 -6.98 0.56 -6.61
CA VAL A 525 -7.04 2.02 -6.73
C VAL A 525 -5.64 2.58 -6.96
N CYS A 526 -5.40 3.28 -8.07
CA CYS A 526 -4.12 3.89 -8.42
C CYS A 526 -4.29 5.35 -8.86
N ASN A 527 -3.18 6.03 -9.14
CA ASN A 527 -3.18 7.43 -9.58
C ASN A 527 -2.20 7.63 -10.76
N PHE A 528 -2.30 6.80 -11.78
CA PHE A 528 -1.50 6.94 -12.99
C PHE A 528 -1.98 8.12 -13.83
N SER A 529 -1.05 8.78 -14.53
CA SER A 529 -1.37 9.93 -15.37
C SER A 529 -2.50 9.63 -16.36
N LYS A 530 -3.43 10.57 -16.53
CA LYS A 530 -4.49 10.43 -17.53
C LYS A 530 -3.92 10.53 -18.95
N PRO A 531 -4.55 9.90 -19.94
CA PRO A 531 -4.17 10.09 -21.33
C PRO A 531 -4.36 11.54 -21.77
N THR A 532 -3.51 12.00 -22.67
CA THR A 532 -3.60 13.30 -23.33
C THR A 532 -4.02 13.12 -24.77
N LYS A 533 -4.24 14.22 -25.50
CA LYS A 533 -4.50 14.17 -26.95
C LYS A 533 -3.31 13.60 -27.74
N LYS A 534 -2.10 13.72 -27.19
CA LYS A 534 -0.84 13.38 -27.85
C LYS A 534 -0.27 12.03 -27.44
N LYS A 535 -0.50 11.63 -26.19
CA LYS A 535 0.03 10.37 -25.64
C LYS A 535 -1.03 9.67 -24.81
N PRO A 536 -1.10 8.33 -24.83
CA PRO A 536 -1.90 7.56 -23.89
C PRO A 536 -1.32 7.69 -22.49
N SER A 537 -2.01 7.14 -21.48
CA SER A 537 -1.41 6.94 -20.15
C SER A 537 -0.20 6.00 -20.29
N LEU A 538 0.99 6.47 -19.95
CA LEU A 538 2.25 5.75 -20.04
C LEU A 538 2.76 5.48 -18.63
N LEU A 539 3.05 4.22 -18.33
CA LEU A 539 3.59 3.81 -17.05
C LEU A 539 5.12 3.89 -17.05
N LYS A 540 5.67 4.55 -16.07
CA LYS A 540 7.10 4.35 -15.72
C LYS A 540 7.27 2.92 -15.21
N HIS A 541 8.48 2.41 -15.27
CA HIS A 541 8.72 1.02 -14.85
C HIS A 541 8.39 0.77 -13.37
N ASP A 542 8.63 1.75 -12.50
CA ASP A 542 8.23 1.71 -11.09
C ASP A 542 6.71 1.64 -10.91
N GLU A 543 5.95 2.31 -11.78
CA GLU A 543 4.47 2.22 -11.80
C GLU A 543 4.00 0.84 -12.27
N VAL A 544 4.73 0.20 -13.22
CA VAL A 544 4.48 -1.20 -13.59
C VAL A 544 4.73 -2.14 -12.41
N VAL A 545 5.81 -1.94 -11.66
CA VAL A 545 6.12 -2.74 -10.46
C VAL A 545 5.02 -2.54 -9.40
N THR A 546 4.57 -1.28 -9.18
CA THR A 546 3.46 -0.97 -8.28
C THR A 546 2.18 -1.71 -8.68
N LEU A 547 1.85 -1.71 -9.96
CA LEU A 547 0.66 -2.38 -10.48
C LEU A 547 0.69 -3.89 -10.20
N PHE A 548 1.86 -4.55 -10.35
CA PHE A 548 2.05 -5.96 -10.01
C PHE A 548 1.94 -6.22 -8.51
N HIS A 549 2.52 -5.34 -7.68
CA HIS A 549 2.44 -5.42 -6.23
C HIS A 549 0.98 -5.40 -5.77
N GLU A 550 0.25 -4.39 -6.19
CA GLU A 550 -1.12 -4.18 -5.73
C GLU A 550 -2.10 -5.20 -6.24
N LEU A 551 -1.96 -5.60 -7.49
CA LEU A 551 -2.76 -6.72 -7.96
C LEU A 551 -2.32 -8.03 -7.28
N GLY A 552 -1.11 -8.11 -6.76
CA GLY A 552 -0.67 -9.20 -5.88
C GLY A 552 -1.57 -9.35 -4.64
N HIS A 553 -1.89 -8.23 -3.99
CA HIS A 553 -2.90 -8.24 -2.92
C HIS A 553 -4.30 -8.56 -3.46
N GLY A 554 -4.67 -8.03 -4.62
CA GLY A 554 -5.94 -8.32 -5.26
C GLY A 554 -6.11 -9.80 -5.61
N ILE A 555 -5.08 -10.45 -6.13
CA ILE A 555 -5.09 -11.90 -6.39
C ILE A 555 -5.20 -12.68 -5.08
N HIS A 556 -4.50 -12.29 -4.02
CA HIS A 556 -4.61 -12.90 -2.71
C HIS A 556 -6.06 -12.84 -2.18
N ASP A 557 -6.72 -11.70 -2.32
CA ASP A 557 -8.15 -11.55 -1.99
C ASP A 557 -9.04 -12.46 -2.87
N LEU A 558 -8.84 -12.44 -4.19
CA LEU A 558 -9.69 -13.16 -5.12
C LEU A 558 -9.64 -14.69 -4.93
N VAL A 559 -8.43 -15.23 -4.80
CA VAL A 559 -8.27 -16.70 -4.74
C VAL A 559 -8.42 -17.28 -3.35
N SER A 560 -8.53 -16.47 -2.29
CA SER A 560 -8.69 -16.97 -0.92
C SER A 560 -9.93 -17.82 -0.74
N ARG A 561 -9.80 -18.96 -0.04
CA ARG A 561 -10.84 -20.00 0.11
C ARG A 561 -11.15 -20.31 1.58
N THR A 562 -11.17 -19.30 2.44
CA THR A 562 -11.47 -19.45 3.86
C THR A 562 -12.97 -19.62 4.14
N THR A 563 -13.28 -20.24 5.26
CA THR A 563 -14.63 -20.43 5.77
C THR A 563 -15.15 -19.13 6.38
N TYR A 564 -14.28 -18.41 7.09
CA TYR A 564 -14.61 -17.18 7.79
C TYR A 564 -13.98 -15.98 7.11
N SER A 565 -14.76 -14.89 6.99
CA SER A 565 -14.30 -13.60 6.43
C SER A 565 -13.10 -13.02 7.21
N ARG A 566 -13.01 -13.33 8.50
CA ARG A 566 -11.90 -12.94 9.38
C ARG A 566 -10.52 -13.33 8.84
N PHE A 567 -10.44 -14.44 8.11
CA PHE A 567 -9.18 -14.98 7.58
C PHE A 567 -8.99 -14.74 6.09
N HIS A 568 -9.94 -14.06 5.44
CA HIS A 568 -9.96 -13.96 4.00
C HIS A 568 -8.80 -13.10 3.48
N GLY A 569 -8.15 -13.61 2.42
CA GLY A 569 -7.17 -12.86 1.62
C GLY A 569 -6.03 -12.30 2.45
N THR A 570 -5.88 -10.99 2.37
CA THR A 570 -4.81 -10.23 3.03
C THR A 570 -4.98 -10.05 4.55
N ASN A 571 -6.00 -10.69 5.17
CA ASN A 571 -6.17 -10.71 6.63
C ASN A 571 -5.17 -11.65 7.32
N THR A 572 -3.90 -11.45 7.05
CA THR A 572 -2.74 -12.14 7.63
C THR A 572 -1.95 -11.21 8.57
N VAL A 573 -0.94 -11.72 9.26
CA VAL A 573 -0.10 -10.87 10.11
C VAL A 573 0.74 -9.88 9.29
N ARG A 574 0.99 -8.67 9.85
CA ARG A 574 1.59 -7.55 9.12
C ARG A 574 3.02 -7.81 8.62
N ASP A 575 3.77 -8.66 9.29
CA ASP A 575 5.13 -9.04 8.87
C ASP A 575 5.17 -10.21 7.87
N PHE A 576 3.98 -10.61 7.35
CA PHE A 576 3.83 -11.54 6.23
C PHE A 576 3.05 -10.96 5.04
N VAL A 577 2.07 -10.10 5.30
CA VAL A 577 1.08 -9.65 4.29
C VAL A 577 1.72 -9.13 2.99
N GLU A 578 2.91 -8.55 3.07
CA GLU A 578 3.66 -8.02 1.92
C GLU A 578 4.45 -9.09 1.15
N ALA A 579 4.65 -10.28 1.72
CA ALA A 579 5.48 -11.29 1.06
C ALA A 579 4.89 -11.79 -0.28
N PRO A 580 3.57 -12.04 -0.41
CA PRO A 580 2.97 -12.41 -1.67
C PRO A 580 3.07 -11.32 -2.75
N SER A 581 2.78 -10.08 -2.42
CA SER A 581 2.81 -8.95 -3.36
C SER A 581 4.24 -8.62 -3.81
N GLN A 582 5.19 -8.57 -2.87
CA GLN A 582 6.61 -8.37 -3.17
C GLN A 582 7.22 -9.50 -4.01
N MET A 583 6.72 -10.72 -3.86
CA MET A 583 7.19 -11.83 -4.70
C MET A 583 6.85 -11.57 -6.17
N LEU A 584 5.64 -11.11 -6.47
CA LEU A 584 5.18 -10.86 -7.84
C LEU A 584 5.89 -9.70 -8.55
N GLU A 585 6.50 -8.78 -7.81
CA GLU A 585 7.35 -7.73 -8.39
C GLU A 585 8.52 -8.28 -9.22
N ASN A 586 8.99 -9.48 -8.91
CA ASN A 586 10.12 -10.08 -9.62
C ASN A 586 9.86 -10.33 -11.10
N TRP A 587 8.58 -10.51 -11.51
CA TRP A 587 8.23 -10.64 -12.93
C TRP A 587 8.54 -9.37 -13.73
N CYS A 588 8.44 -8.20 -13.10
CA CYS A 588 8.81 -6.92 -13.71
C CYS A 588 10.32 -6.74 -13.91
N TRP A 589 11.14 -7.68 -13.46
CA TRP A 589 12.60 -7.67 -13.60
C TRP A 589 13.14 -8.87 -14.39
N THR A 590 12.25 -9.64 -14.98
CA THR A 590 12.60 -10.80 -15.79
C THR A 590 12.56 -10.41 -17.27
N PRO A 591 13.65 -10.66 -18.06
CA PRO A 591 13.75 -10.17 -19.43
C PRO A 591 12.59 -10.56 -20.34
N SER A 592 12.15 -11.81 -20.25
CA SER A 592 11.04 -12.34 -21.06
C SER A 592 9.71 -11.67 -20.74
N GLN A 593 9.42 -11.46 -19.45
CA GLN A 593 8.18 -10.82 -19.00
C GLN A 593 8.17 -9.34 -19.32
N LEU A 594 9.27 -8.62 -19.10
CA LEU A 594 9.39 -7.22 -19.53
C LEU A 594 9.10 -7.06 -21.02
N ARG A 595 9.63 -7.95 -21.83
CA ARG A 595 9.40 -7.91 -23.26
C ARG A 595 7.96 -8.28 -23.62
N SER A 596 7.36 -9.25 -22.96
CA SER A 596 5.97 -9.65 -23.22
C SER A 596 4.98 -8.54 -22.84
N LEU A 597 5.19 -7.86 -21.70
CA LEU A 597 4.40 -6.74 -21.22
C LEU A 597 4.51 -5.49 -22.10
N SER A 598 5.66 -5.31 -22.76
CA SER A 598 5.92 -4.08 -23.53
C SER A 598 5.08 -4.00 -24.81
N HIS A 599 4.69 -2.77 -25.15
CA HIS A 599 4.04 -2.42 -26.42
C HIS A 599 4.23 -0.92 -26.66
N HIS A 600 5.05 -0.54 -27.65
CA HIS A 600 5.30 0.87 -27.84
C HIS A 600 4.01 1.60 -28.26
N TYR A 601 3.72 2.74 -27.63
CA TYR A 601 2.44 3.42 -27.76
C TYR A 601 2.10 3.86 -29.20
N SER A 602 3.10 4.11 -30.03
CA SER A 602 2.91 4.47 -31.46
C SER A 602 2.25 3.37 -32.29
N TYR A 603 2.10 2.17 -31.77
CA TYR A 603 1.39 1.07 -32.44
C TYR A 603 -0.08 0.98 -32.04
N LEU A 604 -0.54 1.78 -31.06
CA LEU A 604 -1.91 1.74 -30.59
C LEU A 604 -2.92 2.38 -31.56
N SER A 605 -2.47 3.41 -32.30
CA SER A 605 -3.30 4.08 -33.31
C SER A 605 -2.43 4.84 -34.32
N ALA A 606 -3.03 5.15 -35.49
CA ALA A 606 -2.38 5.99 -36.49
C ALA A 606 -2.12 7.42 -36.00
N ASP A 607 -2.97 7.94 -35.13
CA ASP A 607 -2.80 9.27 -34.53
C ASP A 607 -1.61 9.30 -33.58
N TYR A 608 -1.42 8.27 -32.77
CA TYR A 608 -0.24 8.15 -31.89
C TYR A 608 1.05 7.90 -32.69
N GLU A 609 0.97 7.17 -33.81
CA GLU A 609 2.12 7.00 -34.71
C GLU A 609 2.57 8.34 -35.28
N LYS A 610 1.61 9.10 -35.81
CA LYS A 610 1.85 10.43 -36.38
C LYS A 610 2.44 11.39 -35.34
N GLU A 611 1.85 11.47 -34.15
CA GLU A 611 2.32 12.34 -33.08
C GLU A 611 3.74 11.95 -32.61
N TYR A 612 4.04 10.64 -32.56
CA TYR A 612 5.39 10.17 -32.23
C TYR A 612 6.43 10.63 -33.27
N LEU A 613 6.14 10.46 -34.56
CA LEU A 613 7.03 10.84 -35.64
C LEU A 613 7.25 12.37 -35.68
N GLU A 614 6.20 13.14 -35.48
CA GLU A 614 6.26 14.61 -35.44
C GLU A 614 7.04 15.12 -34.22
N SER A 615 6.84 14.53 -33.06
CA SER A 615 7.49 14.99 -31.81
C SER A 615 8.93 14.51 -31.67
N SER A 616 9.25 13.31 -32.14
CA SER A 616 10.61 12.75 -32.06
C SER A 616 11.52 13.16 -33.22
N GLY A 617 10.95 13.65 -34.32
CA GLY A 617 11.69 13.92 -35.55
C GLY A 617 12.25 12.66 -36.21
N ALA A 618 11.74 11.50 -35.87
CA ALA A 618 12.18 10.22 -36.41
C ALA A 618 11.52 9.91 -37.76
N ASP A 619 12.25 9.31 -38.67
CA ASP A 619 11.72 8.91 -39.97
C ASP A 619 10.79 7.68 -39.89
N LYS A 620 10.88 6.93 -38.81
CA LYS A 620 10.07 5.71 -38.57
C LYS A 620 9.88 5.46 -37.08
N LYS A 621 8.78 4.79 -36.73
CA LYS A 621 8.52 4.34 -35.35
C LYS A 621 9.52 3.28 -34.88
N PRO A 622 9.78 3.20 -33.57
CA PRO A 622 10.66 2.18 -33.00
C PRO A 622 10.04 0.79 -33.07
N SER A 623 10.75 -0.23 -32.58
CA SER A 623 10.19 -1.58 -32.48
C SER A 623 8.96 -1.60 -31.56
N GLU A 624 7.95 -2.40 -31.91
CA GLU A 624 6.75 -2.58 -31.11
C GLU A 624 7.07 -3.07 -29.68
N LYS A 625 7.93 -4.07 -29.59
CA LYS A 625 8.41 -4.59 -28.31
C LYS A 625 9.72 -3.92 -27.90
N ILE A 626 9.88 -3.69 -26.59
CA ILE A 626 11.08 -3.09 -26.03
C ILE A 626 12.35 -3.85 -26.51
N PRO A 627 13.36 -3.17 -27.03
CA PRO A 627 14.61 -3.80 -27.49
C PRO A 627 15.30 -4.54 -26.35
N GLY A 628 15.87 -5.72 -26.64
CA GLY A 628 16.60 -6.50 -25.64
C GLY A 628 17.79 -5.74 -25.03
N SER A 629 18.42 -4.84 -25.77
CA SER A 629 19.46 -3.95 -25.25
C SER A 629 18.94 -2.98 -24.20
N LEU A 630 17.73 -2.46 -24.40
CA LEU A 630 17.09 -1.54 -23.45
C LEU A 630 16.62 -2.30 -22.19
N VAL A 631 16.08 -3.52 -22.37
CA VAL A 631 15.76 -4.45 -21.26
C VAL A 631 17.02 -4.76 -20.45
N ALA A 632 18.13 -5.09 -21.11
CA ALA A 632 19.39 -5.38 -20.42
C ALA A 632 19.91 -4.16 -19.63
N LYS A 633 19.83 -2.96 -20.21
CA LYS A 633 20.14 -1.70 -19.49
C LYS A 633 19.22 -1.53 -18.29
N LEU A 634 17.91 -1.68 -18.45
CA LEU A 634 16.94 -1.57 -17.37
C LEU A 634 17.26 -2.55 -16.23
N ILE A 635 17.48 -3.82 -16.55
CA ILE A 635 17.81 -4.84 -15.53
C ILE A 635 19.16 -4.55 -14.88
N SER A 636 20.16 -4.06 -15.63
CA SER A 636 21.45 -3.69 -15.05
C SER A 636 21.34 -2.56 -14.04
N THR A 637 20.25 -1.84 -14.09
CA THR A 637 19.95 -0.81 -13.14
C THR A 637 19.18 -1.32 -11.90
N LYS A 638 18.81 -2.57 -11.71
CA LYS A 638 17.98 -3.12 -10.61
C LYS A 638 18.54 -2.89 -9.19
N HIS A 639 19.79 -2.77 -9.00
CA HIS A 639 20.43 -2.65 -7.68
C HIS A 639 21.33 -1.42 -7.49
N VAL A 640 21.16 -0.30 -8.26
CA VAL A 640 21.96 0.93 -8.05
C VAL A 640 21.48 1.66 -6.81
N ASN A 641 22.36 2.03 -5.90
CA ASN A 641 22.08 2.68 -4.65
C ASN A 641 21.07 1.93 -3.74
N ASP A 642 20.94 0.61 -3.90
CA ASP A 642 20.07 -0.25 -3.10
C ASP A 642 20.36 -0.17 -1.60
N ALA A 643 21.62 0.03 -1.24
CA ALA A 643 21.99 0.19 0.15
C ALA A 643 21.37 1.45 0.76
N LEU A 644 21.44 2.59 0.07
CA LEU A 644 20.81 3.83 0.54
C LEU A 644 19.28 3.71 0.64
N PHE A 645 18.69 3.04 -0.33
CA PHE A 645 17.27 2.76 -0.29
C PHE A 645 16.87 1.95 0.95
N ASN A 646 17.55 0.82 1.16
CA ASN A 646 17.25 -0.05 2.31
C ASN A 646 17.62 0.62 3.65
N LEU A 647 18.65 1.46 3.69
CA LEU A 647 18.95 2.28 4.87
C LEU A 647 17.82 3.27 5.20
N ARG A 648 17.15 3.80 4.18
CA ARG A 648 15.95 4.62 4.42
C ARG A 648 14.80 3.79 4.98
N GLN A 649 14.55 2.59 4.46
CA GLN A 649 13.54 1.69 5.03
C GLN A 649 13.88 1.28 6.46
N LEU A 650 15.16 1.05 6.70
CA LEU A 650 15.69 0.75 8.03
C LEU A 650 15.48 1.92 9.01
N HIS A 651 15.64 3.17 8.56
CA HIS A 651 15.31 4.34 9.37
C HIS A 651 13.85 4.28 9.84
N PHE A 652 12.89 4.02 8.94
CA PHE A 652 11.48 3.94 9.31
C PHE A 652 11.19 2.83 10.32
N GLY A 653 11.74 1.63 10.10
CA GLY A 653 11.58 0.51 11.04
C GLY A 653 12.25 0.77 12.40
N THR A 654 13.42 1.41 12.40
CA THR A 654 14.13 1.75 13.64
C THR A 654 13.41 2.86 14.40
N PHE A 655 12.91 3.89 13.72
CA PHE A 655 12.09 4.94 14.32
C PHE A 655 10.80 4.37 14.92
N ASP A 656 10.10 3.51 14.21
CA ASP A 656 8.91 2.80 14.69
C ASP A 656 9.18 2.06 15.99
N MET A 657 10.25 1.23 16.03
CA MET A 657 10.64 0.53 17.24
C MET A 657 11.03 1.50 18.36
N THR A 658 11.78 2.57 18.05
CA THR A 658 12.24 3.54 19.05
C THR A 658 11.08 4.21 19.79
N VAL A 659 10.02 4.60 19.11
CA VAL A 659 8.87 5.27 19.74
C VAL A 659 7.89 4.30 20.39
N HIS A 660 7.91 3.02 20.03
CA HIS A 660 7.00 2.01 20.58
C HIS A 660 7.65 1.03 21.57
N GLU A 661 8.96 1.15 21.79
CA GLU A 661 9.74 0.32 22.76
C GLU A 661 10.48 1.19 23.77
N PRO A 662 9.84 2.16 24.44
CA PRO A 662 10.50 2.94 25.48
C PRO A 662 10.76 2.08 26.73
N ALA A 663 11.86 2.36 27.42
CA ALA A 663 12.18 1.68 28.68
C ALA A 663 11.13 1.99 29.77
N SER A 664 10.64 3.23 29.81
CA SER A 664 9.55 3.64 30.70
C SER A 664 8.61 4.62 29.99
N HIS A 665 7.41 4.81 30.55
CA HIS A 665 6.47 5.82 30.06
C HIS A 665 7.04 7.24 30.19
N GLU A 666 7.74 7.51 31.30
CA GLU A 666 8.40 8.79 31.56
C GLU A 666 9.50 9.11 30.53
N ASP A 667 10.26 8.11 30.08
CA ASP A 667 11.25 8.31 29.00
C ASP A 667 10.57 8.70 27.68
N LEU A 668 9.40 8.12 27.40
CA LEU A 668 8.61 8.46 26.22
C LEU A 668 8.02 9.87 26.31
N GLU A 669 7.52 10.28 27.50
CA GLU A 669 7.03 11.64 27.73
C GLU A 669 8.11 12.70 27.51
N LYS A 670 9.35 12.38 27.85
CA LYS A 670 10.51 13.26 27.65
C LYS A 670 11.10 13.23 26.25
N MET A 671 10.72 12.23 25.45
CA MET A 671 11.29 12.06 24.12
C MET A 671 10.84 13.17 23.17
N ASP A 672 11.79 13.84 22.55
CA ASP A 672 11.51 14.69 21.39
C ASP A 672 11.41 13.82 20.15
N ILE A 673 10.17 13.60 19.71
CA ILE A 673 9.89 12.69 18.61
C ILE A 673 10.37 13.27 17.27
N THR A 674 10.30 14.58 17.07
CA THR A 674 10.77 15.25 15.86
C THR A 674 12.30 15.17 15.74
N GLU A 675 13.01 15.52 16.82
CA GLU A 675 14.46 15.36 16.88
C GLU A 675 14.86 13.89 16.64
N LYS A 676 14.16 12.96 17.28
CA LYS A 676 14.45 11.52 17.15
C LYS A 676 14.25 11.03 15.71
N TYR A 677 13.17 11.48 15.03
CA TYR A 677 12.92 11.12 13.64
C TYR A 677 14.04 11.61 12.72
N ASN A 678 14.43 12.89 12.83
CA ASN A 678 15.42 13.49 11.94
C ASN A 678 16.84 13.03 12.24
N SER A 679 17.22 12.90 13.53
CA SER A 679 18.54 12.40 13.93
C SER A 679 18.77 10.95 13.51
N LEU A 680 17.79 10.06 13.72
CA LEU A 680 17.87 8.68 13.22
C LEU A 680 17.92 8.61 11.69
N ARG A 681 17.19 9.47 10.99
CA ARG A 681 17.27 9.55 9.53
C ARG A 681 18.69 9.88 9.07
N HIS A 682 19.28 10.92 9.62
CA HIS A 682 20.66 11.30 9.32
C HIS A 682 21.65 10.18 9.65
N GLU A 683 21.55 9.61 10.86
CA GLU A 683 22.45 8.56 11.35
C GLU A 683 22.40 7.31 10.47
N ILE A 684 21.21 6.87 10.09
CA ILE A 684 21.02 5.61 9.37
C ILE A 684 21.19 5.81 7.87
N SER A 685 20.52 6.79 7.27
CA SER A 685 20.58 7.02 5.82
C SER A 685 21.86 7.72 5.36
N GLN A 686 22.59 8.35 6.28
CA GLN A 686 23.82 9.16 6.03
C GLN A 686 23.57 10.36 5.10
N LEU A 687 22.30 10.77 4.93
CA LEU A 687 21.93 11.96 4.15
C LEU A 687 21.75 13.13 5.08
N LYS A 688 22.48 14.21 4.81
CA LYS A 688 22.43 15.47 5.57
C LYS A 688 21.14 16.20 5.27
N GLY A 689 20.57 16.84 6.28
CA GLY A 689 19.45 17.76 6.18
C GLY A 689 19.85 19.19 6.52
N PRO A 690 18.86 20.09 6.74
CA PRO A 690 19.10 21.48 7.13
C PRO A 690 19.93 21.66 8.40
N GLU A 691 19.93 20.69 9.33
CA GLU A 691 20.74 20.66 10.55
C GLU A 691 22.24 20.70 10.26
N SER A 692 22.65 20.39 9.05
CA SER A 692 24.07 20.39 8.63
C SER A 692 24.48 21.67 7.93
N LEU A 693 23.54 22.59 7.67
CA LEU A 693 23.83 23.89 7.07
C LEU A 693 24.49 24.82 8.12
N GLU A 694 25.42 25.67 7.67
CA GLU A 694 25.97 26.71 8.52
C GLU A 694 24.92 27.79 8.83
N GLY A 695 25.07 28.48 9.97
CA GLY A 695 24.14 29.52 10.43
C GLY A 695 23.18 29.05 11.50
N ASP A 696 22.03 29.71 11.63
CA ASP A 696 21.07 29.55 12.72
C ASP A 696 20.43 28.15 12.78
N LYS A 697 20.50 27.39 11.69
CA LYS A 697 19.94 26.03 11.60
C LYS A 697 20.94 24.91 11.93
N LYS A 698 22.18 25.25 12.18
CA LYS A 698 23.21 24.23 12.47
C LYS A 698 22.90 23.50 13.76
N GLY A 699 22.70 22.19 13.65
CA GLY A 699 22.31 21.32 14.78
C GLY A 699 20.83 21.40 15.18
N ASP A 700 20.00 22.16 14.46
CA ASP A 700 18.55 22.18 14.67
C ASP A 700 17.88 20.99 13.97
N TRP A 701 17.36 20.06 14.75
CA TRP A 701 16.65 18.87 14.27
C TRP A 701 15.15 19.12 14.03
N HIS A 702 14.62 20.32 14.32
CA HIS A 702 13.17 20.63 14.18
C HIS A 702 12.82 21.29 12.83
N TRP A 703 13.64 21.11 11.83
CA TRP A 703 13.43 21.70 10.51
C TRP A 703 12.29 21.05 9.69
N GLY A 704 11.79 19.89 10.14
CA GLY A 704 10.72 19.14 9.48
C GLY A 704 10.12 18.09 10.38
N ASN A 705 8.87 17.76 10.14
CA ASN A 705 8.06 16.83 10.93
C ASN A 705 7.65 15.61 10.10
N GLY A 706 8.61 14.83 9.63
CA GLY A 706 8.35 13.67 8.78
C GLY A 706 7.40 12.65 9.40
N GLN A 707 7.39 12.50 10.74
CA GLN A 707 6.45 11.66 11.47
C GLN A 707 4.99 12.10 11.31
N ALA A 708 4.72 13.38 11.08
CA ALA A 708 3.37 13.92 10.87
C ALA A 708 2.74 13.47 9.54
N THR A 709 3.56 12.97 8.62
CA THR A 709 3.11 12.42 7.34
C THR A 709 3.27 10.90 7.26
N PHE A 710 3.73 10.28 8.34
CA PHE A 710 4.00 8.85 8.38
C PHE A 710 2.75 8.05 8.80
N GLY A 711 1.73 8.06 7.94
CA GLY A 711 0.43 7.42 8.19
C GLY A 711 0.49 5.95 8.55
N HIS A 712 1.51 5.20 8.12
CA HIS A 712 1.71 3.78 8.45
C HIS A 712 1.63 3.50 9.95
N LEU A 713 2.36 4.29 10.75
CA LEU A 713 2.44 4.08 12.19
C LEU A 713 1.13 4.42 12.91
N ILE A 714 0.25 5.18 12.27
CA ILE A 714 -1.11 5.44 12.78
C ILE A 714 -2.08 4.39 12.24
N GLY A 715 -1.89 3.93 11.01
CA GLY A 715 -2.74 3.01 10.27
C GLY A 715 -2.47 1.52 10.51
N GLY A 716 -1.93 1.10 11.67
CA GLY A 716 -1.80 -0.32 12.08
C GLY A 716 -0.48 -0.99 11.77
N TYR A 717 0.52 -0.25 11.28
CA TYR A 717 1.92 -0.70 11.18
C TYR A 717 2.77 -0.24 12.36
N ASP A 718 2.15 0.18 13.45
CA ASP A 718 2.77 0.47 14.73
C ASP A 718 3.48 -0.76 15.30
N ALA A 719 4.77 -0.60 15.66
CA ALA A 719 5.70 -1.70 15.95
C ALA A 719 5.60 -2.83 14.91
N GLY A 720 5.50 -2.44 13.64
CA GLY A 720 5.23 -3.37 12.54
C GLY A 720 5.83 -2.96 11.19
N TYR A 721 6.45 -1.77 11.08
CA TYR A 721 7.02 -1.30 9.82
C TYR A 721 8.18 -2.17 9.32
N TYR A 722 8.92 -2.82 10.22
CA TYR A 722 9.94 -3.81 9.87
C TYR A 722 9.39 -4.92 8.95
N GLY A 723 8.08 -5.12 8.98
CA GLY A 723 7.36 -6.10 8.17
C GLY A 723 7.66 -6.02 6.68
N TYR A 724 7.94 -4.82 6.15
CA TYR A 724 8.35 -4.64 4.76
C TYR A 724 9.67 -5.30 4.44
N LEU A 725 10.65 -5.11 5.31
CA LEU A 725 11.99 -5.70 5.15
C LEU A 725 11.97 -7.20 5.42
N SER A 726 11.21 -7.66 6.44
CA SER A 726 11.09 -9.09 6.73
C SER A 726 10.33 -9.86 5.66
N SER A 727 9.25 -9.27 5.12
CA SER A 727 8.51 -9.86 4.01
C SER A 727 9.35 -10.01 2.75
N GLN A 728 10.31 -9.11 2.50
CA GLN A 728 11.27 -9.27 1.39
C GLN A 728 12.15 -10.51 1.54
N VAL A 729 12.47 -10.91 2.76
CA VAL A 729 13.20 -12.17 2.99
C VAL A 729 12.38 -13.33 2.46
N TYR A 730 11.10 -13.40 2.83
CA TYR A 730 10.21 -14.49 2.43
C TYR A 730 9.91 -14.46 0.92
N SER A 731 9.55 -13.30 0.38
CA SER A 731 9.26 -13.12 -1.05
C SER A 731 10.44 -13.49 -1.93
N THR A 732 11.64 -13.07 -1.52
CA THR A 732 12.87 -13.36 -2.26
C THR A 732 13.20 -14.85 -2.20
N ASP A 733 13.06 -15.49 -1.03
CA ASP A 733 13.32 -16.91 -0.89
C ASP A 733 12.33 -17.75 -1.71
N MET A 734 11.03 -17.42 -1.69
CA MET A 734 10.03 -18.08 -2.53
C MET A 734 10.35 -17.95 -4.02
N PHE A 735 10.63 -16.73 -4.49
CA PHE A 735 10.91 -16.52 -5.91
C PHE A 735 12.19 -17.23 -6.38
N TYR A 736 13.29 -17.06 -5.63
CA TYR A 736 14.58 -17.64 -6.05
C TYR A 736 14.64 -19.16 -5.94
N SER A 737 13.88 -19.74 -5.00
CA SER A 737 13.84 -21.20 -4.81
C SER A 737 12.90 -21.90 -5.78
N VAL A 738 11.81 -21.24 -6.20
CA VAL A 738 10.74 -21.90 -6.96
C VAL A 738 10.62 -21.37 -8.39
N PHE A 739 10.60 -20.05 -8.58
CA PHE A 739 10.26 -19.41 -9.86
C PHE A 739 11.45 -18.93 -10.68
N LYS A 740 12.61 -18.70 -10.06
CA LYS A 740 13.77 -18.06 -10.74
C LYS A 740 14.21 -18.80 -12.00
N ALA A 741 14.16 -20.12 -12.01
CA ALA A 741 14.59 -20.94 -13.14
C ALA A 741 13.55 -20.95 -14.27
N ASP A 742 12.28 -20.91 -13.93
CA ASP A 742 11.14 -20.91 -14.85
C ASP A 742 10.02 -20.04 -14.29
N PRO A 743 10.06 -18.72 -14.53
CA PRO A 743 9.11 -17.78 -13.94
C PRO A 743 7.67 -17.98 -14.39
N MET A 744 7.44 -18.63 -15.54
CA MET A 744 6.09 -18.90 -16.05
C MET A 744 5.63 -20.36 -15.80
N ASN A 745 6.20 -21.02 -14.81
CA ASN A 745 5.81 -22.37 -14.43
C ASN A 745 4.40 -22.40 -13.79
N GLY A 746 3.38 -22.63 -14.60
CA GLY A 746 1.98 -22.65 -14.15
C GLY A 746 1.70 -23.75 -13.12
N LYS A 747 2.45 -24.87 -13.08
CA LYS A 747 2.32 -25.87 -12.02
C LYS A 747 2.73 -25.31 -10.67
N GLU A 748 3.86 -24.61 -10.61
CA GLU A 748 4.36 -23.99 -9.40
C GLU A 748 3.50 -22.76 -9.01
N GLY A 749 2.99 -22.02 -9.99
CA GLY A 749 2.03 -20.95 -9.77
C GLY A 749 0.74 -21.44 -9.10
N ARG A 750 0.14 -22.52 -9.59
CA ARG A 750 -1.04 -23.14 -8.96
C ARG A 750 -0.72 -23.71 -7.58
N ARG A 751 0.45 -24.36 -7.42
CA ARG A 751 0.89 -24.81 -6.10
C ARG A 751 1.02 -23.64 -5.12
N TYR A 752 1.58 -22.52 -5.54
CA TYR A 752 1.66 -21.30 -4.74
C TYR A 752 0.26 -20.75 -4.38
N ARG A 753 -0.64 -20.68 -5.37
CA ARG A 753 -2.04 -20.31 -5.15
C ARG A 753 -2.70 -21.17 -4.06
N HIS A 754 -2.65 -22.50 -4.19
CA HIS A 754 -3.35 -23.40 -3.28
C HIS A 754 -2.69 -23.53 -1.90
N THR A 755 -1.36 -23.41 -1.83
CA THR A 755 -0.62 -23.58 -0.56
C THR A 755 -0.55 -22.30 0.23
N VAL A 756 -0.35 -21.14 -0.46
CA VAL A 756 -0.10 -19.85 0.19
C VAL A 756 -1.33 -18.95 0.13
N LEU A 757 -1.79 -18.60 -1.06
CA LEU A 757 -2.80 -17.54 -1.22
C LEU A 757 -4.19 -17.96 -0.76
N GLU A 758 -4.63 -19.18 -1.06
CA GLU A 758 -5.97 -19.65 -0.69
C GLU A 758 -6.19 -19.77 0.82
N ARG A 759 -5.10 -19.87 1.57
CA ARG A 759 -5.14 -20.01 3.04
C ARG A 759 -5.49 -18.70 3.74
N GLY A 760 -5.15 -17.54 3.16
CA GLY A 760 -5.28 -16.27 3.88
C GLY A 760 -4.67 -16.37 5.28
N GLY A 761 -5.39 -15.86 6.30
CA GLY A 761 -5.00 -15.97 7.72
C GLY A 761 -5.49 -17.23 8.44
N SER A 762 -6.06 -18.22 7.72
CA SER A 762 -6.65 -19.42 8.36
C SER A 762 -5.64 -20.43 8.89
N LYS A 763 -4.36 -20.25 8.57
CA LYS A 763 -3.24 -21.08 9.03
C LYS A 763 -2.07 -20.18 9.49
N GLU A 764 -1.18 -20.66 10.36
CA GLU A 764 0.00 -19.90 10.75
C GLU A 764 0.92 -19.65 9.53
N GLU A 765 1.33 -18.43 9.35
CA GLU A 765 2.04 -17.97 8.15
C GLU A 765 3.42 -18.66 7.98
N MET A 766 4.11 -18.96 9.08
CA MET A 766 5.37 -19.71 9.01
C MET A 766 5.15 -21.14 8.51
N GLU A 767 4.07 -21.79 8.93
CA GLU A 767 3.73 -23.13 8.46
C GLU A 767 3.37 -23.14 6.96
N ILE A 768 2.66 -22.09 6.50
CA ILE A 768 2.36 -21.88 5.07
C ILE A 768 3.66 -21.79 4.25
N LEU A 769 4.63 -21.02 4.74
CA LEU A 769 5.93 -20.87 4.08
C LEU A 769 6.73 -22.18 4.08
N GLU A 770 6.75 -22.88 5.22
CA GLU A 770 7.45 -24.17 5.32
C GLU A 770 6.82 -25.24 4.41
N GLU A 771 5.50 -25.28 4.31
CA GLU A 771 4.77 -26.18 3.40
C GLU A 771 5.10 -25.86 1.93
N PHE A 772 5.11 -24.58 1.55
CA PHE A 772 5.41 -24.17 0.19
C PHE A 772 6.88 -24.39 -0.18
N LEU A 773 7.82 -24.03 0.70
CA LEU A 773 9.26 -24.16 0.43
C LEU A 773 9.82 -25.57 0.67
N GLY A 774 9.10 -26.44 1.38
CA GLY A 774 9.59 -27.74 1.86
C GLY A 774 10.67 -27.65 2.96
N ARG A 775 10.88 -26.43 3.51
CA ARG A 775 11.86 -26.10 4.54
C ARG A 775 11.53 -24.74 5.16
N LYS A 776 12.19 -24.40 6.27
CA LYS A 776 12.12 -23.04 6.82
C LYS A 776 12.66 -22.00 5.82
N PRO A 777 12.08 -20.80 5.78
CA PRO A 777 12.60 -19.69 5.00
C PRO A 777 14.06 -19.37 5.35
N GLN A 778 14.83 -18.93 4.35
CA GLN A 778 16.24 -18.59 4.49
C GLN A 778 16.51 -17.16 4.02
N THR A 779 17.47 -16.50 4.67
CA THR A 779 17.84 -15.10 4.36
C THR A 779 18.85 -14.98 3.20
N ASP A 780 19.45 -16.08 2.75
CA ASP A 780 20.54 -16.08 1.76
C ASP A 780 20.14 -15.47 0.41
N ALA A 781 18.91 -15.75 -0.06
CA ALA A 781 18.40 -15.18 -1.30
C ALA A 781 18.26 -13.66 -1.19
N PHE A 782 17.74 -13.18 -0.05
CA PHE A 782 17.58 -11.76 0.24
C PHE A 782 18.94 -11.03 0.25
N TYR A 783 19.93 -11.54 0.98
CA TYR A 783 21.25 -10.92 1.01
C TYR A 783 21.99 -10.99 -0.33
N ARG A 784 21.79 -12.04 -1.11
CA ARG A 784 22.30 -12.11 -2.49
C ARG A 784 21.62 -11.10 -3.40
N ASN A 785 20.33 -10.91 -3.24
CA ASN A 785 19.57 -9.91 -3.99
C ASN A 785 20.02 -8.48 -3.66
N LEU A 786 20.43 -8.21 -2.43
CA LEU A 786 21.00 -6.93 -1.99
C LEU A 786 22.50 -6.77 -2.39
N ALA A 787 23.05 -7.68 -3.19
CA ALA A 787 24.45 -7.67 -3.65
C ALA A 787 25.52 -7.67 -2.54
N PHE A 788 25.22 -8.15 -1.33
CA PHE A 788 26.19 -8.26 -0.23
C PHE A 788 27.05 -9.52 -0.28
N LEU A 789 26.60 -10.56 -0.97
CA LEU A 789 27.39 -11.77 -1.19
C LEU A 789 28.04 -11.70 -2.55
N SER A 790 29.36 -11.57 -2.58
CA SER A 790 30.14 -11.65 -3.81
C SER A 790 29.84 -12.99 -4.54
N ARG A 791 29.97 -12.99 -5.86
CA ARG A 791 29.77 -14.19 -6.72
C ARG A 791 30.67 -15.38 -6.36
N THR A 792 31.57 -15.22 -5.39
CA THR A 792 32.49 -16.25 -4.89
C THR A 792 32.07 -16.66 -3.48
N GLY A 793 31.08 -17.41 -3.28
CA GLY A 793 30.56 -18.11 -2.09
C GLY A 793 31.40 -18.20 -0.79
N GLU A 794 32.28 -17.27 -0.50
CA GLU A 794 33.02 -17.17 0.76
C GLU A 794 32.27 -16.32 1.78
N MET A 795 31.55 -17.02 2.65
CA MET A 795 31.02 -16.44 3.87
C MET A 795 32.15 -16.02 4.81
N CYS A 796 32.24 -14.74 5.11
CA CYS A 796 32.96 -14.30 6.30
C CYS A 796 32.23 -14.91 7.52
N GLY A 797 32.91 -15.85 8.18
CA GLY A 797 32.31 -16.80 9.12
C GLY A 797 31.55 -16.17 10.25
N CYS A 798 30.24 -16.34 10.23
CA CYS A 798 29.40 -16.41 11.42
C CYS A 798 28.36 -17.51 11.21
N ARG A 799 28.63 -18.68 11.77
CA ARG A 799 27.59 -19.70 11.97
C ARG A 799 26.65 -19.19 13.06
N ILE A 800 25.43 -18.92 12.68
CA ILE A 800 24.34 -18.77 13.65
C ILE A 800 23.97 -20.18 14.11
N ARG A 801 24.15 -20.45 15.39
CA ARG A 801 23.62 -21.63 16.08
C ARG A 801 22.16 -21.41 16.46
#